data_9bb560405cb121247d429fdae3c83b7b
#
_entry.id   9bb560405cb121247d429fdae3c83b7b
#
_cell.length_a   1.000
_cell.length_b   1.000
_cell.length_c   1.000
_cell.angle_alpha   90.00
_cell.angle_beta   90.00
_cell.angle_gamma   90.00
#
_symmetry.space_group_name_H-M   'P 1'
#
loop_
_entity.id
_entity.type
_entity.pdbx_description
1 polymer ?
#
loop_
_entity_poly.entity_id
_entity_poly.type
_entity_poly.pdbx_seq_one_letter_code
_entity_poly.pdbx_strand_id
1 'polypeptide(L)'
;MTYLDHAGATLFPQSLLKAFTDDLNTNIYGNPHSQSISSKLTYDTIEHVRYRLLQHFNTTVEDYTVIFTSGCTAALKLVAEAFPWVPGSQKEPGSWFCYLSDSHTSVVGMRGITAALNVSSVSVKPAEMMSRTTDSRAEELDGQTPLLFSYPAQSNFSGTKYPLAWIEEIKSGKLRPVRVPGRWFVLLDAASYVSTSPLDLSAHPADFVPLSFYKMFGFPTGLGALLVKNECASRLRKTYFGGGTAAAYLAGEDFYLPRRSIAERFEDGTVSFLDIIALKHGLDNLERLTGGMANIKQHTFALAHYTYTVLSTLKYANGSPVVRIYSDTDFSDPDVQGPILNFNVLDENGEIVGYSQVDRLAGLYNIHVRTGCFCNTGACQQHLGISNDDIKKNLQAGHVCGDDIDVIDGRPTGSVRISFGYMSTFEDAQTFLKFIIATWLCGCNMVNCPSPAETVSPVMASPRENGFTCDNNIANKHTPKRNILESQLSTSSPPGATSVSPQLAEGPSERDTTEGSGNSIEVQPVPVECATNASRMPVTVTNIYLYPIKSCAAFEVAQWPVGNQGLLYDRSWMVVNQNGVCITQKQEPRLCFVQPQIDLEINVMTIKAEGMDPISVSLEEDVGTQMPISQSKVCSHRVQTYSCGGRSAAWFSEFLGRECYLIRQCPDVKRNAKENHEKGEAPVMASSLSLVNEAQYLLINQTSVLQLSDHITARLGESLPLQKLIHRFRANIVISTNEPFEEDKWDNIAIGSLHFKVMGPCHRCLVICIDQQTGQRNKEFLQSLSSTKDRKTNFGIYLMNHPERSFSIPNTLSVGSQVLPVEKNITCSWSPEEQTTG
;
A
#
# COMPACT_ATOMS: atom_id res chain seq x y z
N MET A 1 27.21 20.53 9.29
CA MET A 1 27.30 19.05 9.15
C MET A 1 27.22 18.71 7.69
N THR A 2 28.22 18.05 7.15
CA THR A 2 28.25 17.58 5.77
C THR A 2 28.05 16.05 5.76
N TYR A 3 26.90 15.61 5.25
CA TYR A 3 26.53 14.21 5.27
C TYR A 3 26.68 13.58 3.88
N LEU A 4 27.57 12.59 3.75
CA LEU A 4 27.95 11.97 2.46
C LEU A 4 27.81 10.43 2.47
N ASP A 5 26.94 9.85 3.31
CA ASP A 5 26.62 8.40 3.29
C ASP A 5 25.16 8.12 2.86
N HIS A 6 24.67 8.83 1.83
CA HIS A 6 23.30 8.64 1.35
C HIS A 6 23.06 7.23 0.75
N ALA A 7 24.07 6.58 0.18
CA ALA A 7 23.95 5.19 -0.31
C ALA A 7 23.84 4.17 0.84
N GLY A 8 24.25 4.53 2.04
CA GLY A 8 24.03 3.76 3.27
C GLY A 8 22.62 4.00 3.81
N ALA A 9 22.29 5.26 4.09
CA ALA A 9 20.95 5.73 4.49
C ALA A 9 20.82 7.20 4.09
N THR A 10 19.77 7.58 3.36
CA THR A 10 19.56 8.99 3.04
C THR A 10 19.00 9.75 4.24
N LEU A 11 19.16 11.08 4.25
CA LEU A 11 18.54 11.94 5.25
C LEU A 11 17.04 12.10 4.92
N PHE A 12 16.25 12.36 5.95
CA PHE A 12 14.83 12.68 5.80
C PHE A 12 14.56 14.18 6.05
N PRO A 13 13.69 14.82 5.28
CA PRO A 13 13.34 16.23 5.51
C PRO A 13 12.44 16.38 6.74
N GLN A 14 12.60 17.48 7.47
CA GLN A 14 11.76 17.80 8.63
C GLN A 14 10.26 17.84 8.26
N SER A 15 9.94 18.27 7.03
CA SER A 15 8.57 18.32 6.52
C SER A 15 7.90 16.96 6.43
N LEU A 16 8.68 15.86 6.18
CA LEU A 16 8.15 14.50 6.19
C LEU A 16 7.71 14.09 7.60
N LEU A 17 8.58 14.28 8.61
CA LEU A 17 8.23 13.95 9.98
C LEU A 17 7.05 14.77 10.49
N LYS A 18 7.02 16.08 10.16
CA LYS A 18 5.91 16.94 10.54
C LYS A 18 4.59 16.42 9.94
N ALA A 19 4.55 16.17 8.63
CA ALA A 19 3.36 15.68 7.95
C ALA A 19 2.88 14.33 8.51
N PHE A 20 3.80 13.42 8.82
CA PHE A 20 3.49 12.13 9.43
C PHE A 20 2.95 12.30 10.86
N THR A 21 3.58 13.15 11.68
CA THR A 21 3.13 13.42 13.06
C THR A 21 1.74 14.09 13.07
N ASP A 22 1.50 15.05 12.18
CA ASP A 22 0.20 15.72 12.04
C ASP A 22 -0.89 14.72 11.61
N ASP A 23 -0.57 13.77 10.73
CA ASP A 23 -1.47 12.68 10.33
C ASP A 23 -1.84 11.79 11.53
N LEU A 24 -0.85 11.37 12.33
CA LEU A 24 -1.09 10.54 13.52
C LEU A 24 -1.88 11.28 14.62
N ASN A 25 -1.71 12.58 14.75
CA ASN A 25 -2.50 13.41 15.69
C ASN A 25 -3.96 13.56 15.25
N THR A 26 -4.22 13.50 13.94
CA THR A 26 -5.56 13.69 13.37
C THR A 26 -6.32 12.38 13.23
N ASN A 27 -5.64 11.28 12.95
CA ASN A 27 -6.24 9.99 12.62
C ASN A 27 -5.84 8.90 13.62
N ILE A 28 -6.79 8.01 13.92
CA ILE A 28 -6.52 6.82 14.72
C ILE A 28 -6.39 5.62 13.78
N TYR A 29 -5.20 5.05 13.72
CA TYR A 29 -4.90 3.85 12.93
C TYR A 29 -4.94 2.61 13.82
N GLY A 30 -5.92 1.73 13.59
CA GLY A 30 -6.09 0.47 14.33
C GLY A 30 -5.43 -0.71 13.64
N ASN A 31 -5.45 -1.88 14.27
CA ASN A 31 -4.96 -3.12 13.67
C ASN A 31 -5.71 -3.42 12.36
N PRO A 32 -5.03 -3.55 11.20
CA PRO A 32 -5.67 -3.73 9.89
C PRO A 32 -6.49 -5.02 9.76
N HIS A 33 -6.29 -6.02 10.64
CA HIS A 33 -7.05 -7.27 10.64
C HIS A 33 -8.39 -7.17 11.38
N SER A 34 -8.64 -6.08 12.11
CA SER A 34 -9.90 -5.86 12.83
C SER A 34 -10.97 -5.22 11.92
N GLN A 35 -12.23 -5.19 12.39
CA GLN A 35 -13.37 -4.65 11.61
C GLN A 35 -13.80 -3.24 12.07
N SER A 36 -13.04 -2.60 12.95
CA SER A 36 -13.34 -1.24 13.43
C SER A 36 -13.14 -0.18 12.35
N ILE A 37 -13.65 1.02 12.55
CA ILE A 37 -13.48 2.16 11.63
C ILE A 37 -12.00 2.52 11.49
N SER A 38 -11.26 2.55 12.61
CA SER A 38 -9.82 2.84 12.61
C SER A 38 -9.01 1.76 11.89
N SER A 39 -9.41 0.49 12.05
CA SER A 39 -8.76 -0.64 11.33
C SER A 39 -9.00 -0.58 9.83
N LYS A 40 -10.23 -0.19 9.43
CA LYS A 40 -10.54 0.00 8.01
C LYS A 40 -9.73 1.15 7.42
N LEU A 41 -9.58 2.26 8.13
CA LEU A 41 -8.73 3.37 7.70
C LEU A 41 -7.29 2.90 7.47
N THR A 42 -6.74 2.15 8.43
CA THR A 42 -5.39 1.57 8.30
C THR A 42 -5.27 0.69 7.05
N TYR A 43 -6.20 -0.25 6.89
CA TYR A 43 -6.19 -1.17 5.75
C TYR A 43 -6.31 -0.42 4.41
N ASP A 44 -7.24 0.53 4.30
CA ASP A 44 -7.44 1.33 3.09
C ASP A 44 -6.20 2.19 2.79
N THR A 45 -5.52 2.72 3.81
CA THR A 45 -4.28 3.50 3.64
C THR A 45 -3.10 2.63 3.19
N ILE A 46 -2.93 1.43 3.77
CA ILE A 46 -1.91 0.45 3.32
C ILE A 46 -2.07 0.15 1.83
N GLU A 47 -3.30 -0.16 1.41
CA GLU A 47 -3.57 -0.48 0.00
C GLU A 47 -3.36 0.73 -0.93
N HIS A 48 -3.65 1.93 -0.46
CA HIS A 48 -3.34 3.14 -1.20
C HIS A 48 -1.82 3.33 -1.38
N VAL A 49 -1.04 3.09 -0.33
CA VAL A 49 0.43 3.15 -0.41
C VAL A 49 0.96 2.10 -1.40
N ARG A 50 0.42 0.86 -1.40
CA ARG A 50 0.80 -0.15 -2.42
C ARG A 50 0.57 0.37 -3.84
N TYR A 51 -0.59 0.94 -4.08
CA TYR A 51 -0.94 1.51 -5.37
C TYR A 51 0.03 2.63 -5.77
N ARG A 52 0.31 3.57 -4.88
CA ARG A 52 1.27 4.66 -5.14
C ARG A 52 2.68 4.16 -5.42
N LEU A 53 3.12 3.11 -4.74
CA LEU A 53 4.42 2.49 -5.04
C LEU A 53 4.45 1.89 -6.45
N LEU A 54 3.38 1.22 -6.88
CA LEU A 54 3.30 0.72 -8.25
C LEU A 54 3.32 1.86 -9.27
N GLN A 55 2.60 2.95 -9.04
CA GLN A 55 2.67 4.16 -9.88
C GLN A 55 4.09 4.76 -9.91
N HIS A 56 4.76 4.85 -8.76
CA HIS A 56 6.12 5.38 -8.66
C HIS A 56 7.11 4.59 -9.52
N PHE A 57 6.90 3.29 -9.68
CA PHE A 57 7.71 2.42 -10.53
C PHE A 57 7.09 2.18 -11.92
N ASN A 58 6.15 3.03 -12.35
CA ASN A 58 5.47 2.98 -13.65
C ASN A 58 4.93 1.59 -14.00
N THR A 59 4.19 0.98 -13.05
CA THR A 59 3.56 -0.33 -13.25
C THR A 59 2.17 -0.38 -12.62
N THR A 60 1.46 -1.49 -12.80
CA THR A 60 0.06 -1.67 -12.40
C THR A 60 -0.13 -2.84 -11.45
N VAL A 61 -1.32 -2.94 -10.86
CA VAL A 61 -1.70 -4.06 -9.99
C VAL A 61 -1.97 -5.35 -10.76
N GLU A 62 -2.20 -5.23 -12.05
CA GLU A 62 -2.36 -6.35 -12.97
C GLU A 62 -1.02 -7.01 -13.25
N ASP A 63 0.08 -6.24 -13.23
CA ASP A 63 1.43 -6.72 -13.53
C ASP A 63 2.21 -7.11 -12.28
N TYR A 64 2.12 -6.32 -11.21
CA TYR A 64 2.93 -6.51 -10.00
C TYR A 64 2.14 -6.47 -8.70
N THR A 65 2.61 -7.27 -7.74
CA THR A 65 2.17 -7.22 -6.35
C THR A 65 3.31 -6.67 -5.47
N VAL A 66 2.98 -5.73 -4.59
CA VAL A 66 3.89 -5.26 -3.54
C VAL A 66 3.72 -6.13 -2.30
N ILE A 67 4.80 -6.72 -1.80
CA ILE A 67 4.85 -7.47 -0.53
C ILE A 67 5.74 -6.65 0.41
N PHE A 68 5.20 -6.14 1.51
CA PHE A 68 5.99 -5.43 2.51
C PHE A 68 6.85 -6.40 3.32
N THR A 69 8.08 -5.98 3.60
CA THR A 69 9.08 -6.77 4.35
C THR A 69 9.82 -5.86 5.33
N SER A 70 10.59 -6.45 6.26
CA SER A 70 11.43 -5.69 7.18
C SER A 70 12.70 -5.12 6.54
N GLY A 71 12.71 -4.91 5.22
CA GLY A 71 13.80 -4.35 4.43
C GLY A 71 14.16 -5.21 3.23
N CYS A 72 15.06 -4.69 2.37
CA CYS A 72 15.52 -5.38 1.16
C CYS A 72 16.10 -6.77 1.45
N THR A 73 16.87 -6.93 2.52
CA THR A 73 17.45 -8.24 2.92
C THR A 73 16.36 -9.28 3.20
N ALA A 74 15.27 -8.90 3.86
CA ALA A 74 14.14 -9.79 4.10
C ALA A 74 13.40 -10.13 2.80
N ALA A 75 13.28 -9.19 1.86
CA ALA A 75 12.73 -9.42 0.54
C ALA A 75 13.57 -10.43 -0.27
N LEU A 76 14.90 -10.29 -0.25
CA LEU A 76 15.84 -11.24 -0.86
C LEU A 76 15.73 -12.64 -0.25
N LYS A 77 15.68 -12.71 1.09
CA LYS A 77 15.49 -13.97 1.82
C LYS A 77 14.16 -14.63 1.44
N LEU A 78 13.07 -13.86 1.36
CA LEU A 78 11.75 -14.37 0.94
C LEU A 78 11.82 -15.01 -0.44
N VAL A 79 12.48 -14.37 -1.42
CA VAL A 79 12.67 -14.97 -2.75
C VAL A 79 13.49 -16.25 -2.66
N ALA A 80 14.60 -16.26 -1.91
CA ALA A 80 15.46 -17.43 -1.78
C ALA A 80 14.72 -18.64 -1.18
N GLU A 81 13.84 -18.42 -0.19
CA GLU A 81 13.06 -19.45 0.48
C GLU A 81 11.85 -19.92 -0.33
N ALA A 82 11.21 -19.00 -1.07
CA ALA A 82 9.94 -19.30 -1.75
C ALA A 82 10.10 -19.64 -3.24
N PHE A 83 11.24 -19.38 -3.87
CA PHE A 83 11.47 -19.70 -5.27
C PHE A 83 11.32 -21.22 -5.51
N PRO A 84 10.69 -21.65 -6.62
CA PRO A 84 10.38 -23.06 -6.86
C PRO A 84 11.62 -23.87 -7.29
N TRP A 85 12.61 -23.95 -6.41
CA TRP A 85 13.85 -24.67 -6.66
C TRP A 85 13.61 -26.14 -6.95
N VAL A 86 14.32 -26.65 -7.96
CA VAL A 86 14.38 -28.08 -8.31
C VAL A 86 15.79 -28.57 -7.95
N PRO A 87 15.92 -29.49 -6.99
CA PRO A 87 17.21 -30.09 -6.64
C PRO A 87 17.85 -30.78 -7.84
N GLY A 88 19.17 -30.65 -7.99
CA GLY A 88 19.92 -31.43 -8.99
C GLY A 88 19.96 -32.90 -8.67
N SER A 89 19.92 -33.76 -9.70
CA SER A 89 20.09 -35.22 -9.61
C SER A 89 21.20 -35.70 -10.54
N GLN A 90 21.60 -36.99 -10.41
CA GLN A 90 22.59 -37.56 -11.32
C GLN A 90 22.13 -37.62 -12.79
N LYS A 91 20.82 -37.51 -13.05
CA LYS A 91 20.23 -37.64 -14.39
C LYS A 91 19.80 -36.31 -15.01
N GLU A 92 19.47 -35.31 -14.17
CA GLU A 92 18.96 -34.02 -14.63
C GLU A 92 19.62 -32.90 -13.86
N PRO A 93 20.13 -31.86 -14.57
CA PRO A 93 20.59 -30.65 -13.92
C PRO A 93 19.37 -29.96 -13.26
N GLY A 94 19.44 -29.71 -11.95
CA GLY A 94 18.42 -28.98 -11.23
C GLY A 94 18.45 -27.48 -11.51
N SER A 95 17.79 -26.70 -10.68
CA SER A 95 17.84 -25.24 -10.71
C SER A 95 19.25 -24.71 -10.48
N TRP A 96 19.55 -23.53 -10.99
CA TRP A 96 20.79 -22.78 -10.75
C TRP A 96 20.45 -21.39 -10.19
N PHE A 97 21.23 -21.00 -9.20
CA PHE A 97 21.26 -19.63 -8.71
C PHE A 97 22.54 -18.95 -9.20
N CYS A 98 22.40 -18.01 -10.12
CA CYS A 98 23.51 -17.20 -10.64
C CYS A 98 23.40 -15.78 -10.11
N TYR A 99 24.50 -15.17 -9.75
CA TYR A 99 24.51 -13.79 -9.31
C TYR A 99 25.79 -13.06 -9.78
N LEU A 100 25.65 -11.74 -9.96
CA LEU A 100 26.80 -10.92 -10.32
C LEU A 100 27.77 -10.84 -9.13
N SER A 101 29.07 -10.96 -9.34
CA SER A 101 30.06 -10.89 -8.24
C SER A 101 30.04 -9.54 -7.52
N ASP A 102 29.75 -8.45 -8.22
CA ASP A 102 29.45 -7.13 -7.65
C ASP A 102 28.02 -7.12 -7.08
N SER A 103 27.82 -7.80 -5.98
CA SER A 103 26.52 -7.88 -5.30
C SER A 103 26.66 -7.71 -3.81
N HIS A 104 25.64 -7.10 -3.21
CA HIS A 104 25.55 -6.97 -1.75
C HIS A 104 25.52 -8.35 -1.08
N THR A 105 26.10 -8.45 0.12
CA THR A 105 26.14 -9.68 0.93
C THR A 105 24.78 -10.37 1.05
N SER A 106 23.67 -9.63 1.07
CA SER A 106 22.31 -10.21 1.16
C SER A 106 21.93 -11.04 -0.07
N VAL A 107 22.43 -10.69 -1.26
CA VAL A 107 22.28 -11.50 -2.48
C VAL A 107 23.21 -12.70 -2.41
N VAL A 108 24.48 -12.49 -2.08
CA VAL A 108 25.47 -13.57 -1.96
C VAL A 108 25.03 -14.60 -0.92
N GLY A 109 24.41 -14.18 0.17
CA GLY A 109 23.91 -15.04 1.24
C GLY A 109 22.79 -16.01 0.82
N MET A 110 22.06 -15.73 -0.28
CA MET A 110 21.05 -16.64 -0.83
C MET A 110 21.65 -18.02 -1.16
N ARG A 111 22.95 -18.09 -1.51
CA ARG A 111 23.65 -19.36 -1.76
C ARG A 111 23.64 -20.32 -0.57
N GLY A 112 23.51 -19.83 0.66
CA GLY A 112 23.39 -20.71 1.83
C GLY A 112 22.06 -21.47 1.85
N ILE A 113 20.97 -20.83 1.40
CA ILE A 113 19.64 -21.46 1.27
C ILE A 113 19.63 -22.45 0.10
N THR A 114 20.18 -22.03 -1.07
CA THR A 114 20.22 -22.91 -2.24
C THR A 114 21.11 -24.14 -2.02
N ALA A 115 22.23 -23.99 -1.31
CA ALA A 115 23.09 -25.13 -0.94
C ALA A 115 22.36 -26.13 -0.04
N ALA A 116 21.56 -25.67 0.93
CA ALA A 116 20.74 -26.53 1.78
C ALA A 116 19.66 -27.31 1.01
N LEU A 117 19.24 -26.77 -0.15
CA LEU A 117 18.28 -27.38 -1.07
C LEU A 117 18.94 -28.22 -2.19
N ASN A 118 20.26 -28.41 -2.15
CA ASN A 118 21.05 -29.10 -3.17
C ASN A 118 20.92 -28.46 -4.57
N VAL A 119 20.89 -27.12 -4.60
CA VAL A 119 20.82 -26.28 -5.81
C VAL A 119 22.19 -25.63 -6.06
N SER A 120 22.67 -25.68 -7.30
CA SER A 120 23.95 -25.10 -7.70
C SER A 120 23.93 -23.57 -7.68
N SER A 121 25.00 -22.96 -7.15
CA SER A 121 25.18 -21.50 -7.15
C SER A 121 26.48 -21.10 -7.81
N VAL A 122 26.47 -20.02 -8.60
CA VAL A 122 27.67 -19.49 -9.27
C VAL A 122 27.67 -17.96 -9.27
N SER A 123 28.85 -17.37 -9.02
CA SER A 123 29.04 -15.94 -9.21
C SER A 123 29.64 -15.67 -10.60
N VAL A 124 29.13 -14.66 -11.29
CA VAL A 124 29.57 -14.23 -12.62
C VAL A 124 30.20 -12.85 -12.51
N LYS A 125 31.35 -12.63 -13.15
CA LYS A 125 31.99 -11.31 -13.12
C LYS A 125 31.28 -10.32 -14.07
N PRO A 126 31.20 -9.02 -13.73
CA PRO A 126 30.60 -8.01 -14.61
C PRO A 126 31.23 -8.00 -16.01
N ALA A 127 32.56 -8.06 -16.12
CA ALA A 127 33.26 -8.11 -17.39
C ALA A 127 32.90 -9.33 -18.25
N GLU A 128 32.64 -10.47 -17.63
CA GLU A 128 32.19 -11.68 -18.33
C GLU A 128 30.77 -11.50 -18.89
N MET A 129 29.87 -10.88 -18.13
CA MET A 129 28.52 -10.58 -18.62
C MET A 129 28.53 -9.56 -19.76
N MET A 130 29.34 -8.50 -19.64
CA MET A 130 29.48 -7.45 -20.67
C MET A 130 30.09 -7.98 -21.96
N SER A 131 31.02 -8.94 -21.88
CA SER A 131 31.69 -9.52 -23.05
C SER A 131 30.87 -10.62 -23.76
N ARG A 132 29.80 -11.11 -23.15
CA ARG A 132 28.92 -12.13 -23.75
C ARG A 132 28.05 -11.47 -24.80
N THR A 133 28.52 -11.49 -26.06
CA THR A 133 27.67 -11.11 -27.19
C THR A 133 26.50 -12.07 -27.33
N THR A 134 25.38 -11.55 -27.75
CA THR A 134 24.19 -12.31 -28.14
C THR A 134 24.58 -13.30 -29.25
N ASP A 135 24.73 -14.57 -28.90
CA ASP A 135 25.02 -15.62 -29.86
C ASP A 135 23.74 -15.86 -30.69
N SER A 136 23.74 -15.39 -31.92
CA SER A 136 22.62 -15.51 -32.89
C SER A 136 22.35 -16.97 -33.29
N ARG A 137 23.15 -17.93 -32.83
CA ARG A 137 22.96 -19.35 -32.95
C ARG A 137 22.58 -19.92 -31.56
N ALA A 138 21.47 -19.47 -31.02
CA ALA A 138 20.89 -20.09 -29.84
C ALA A 138 20.44 -21.52 -30.20
N GLU A 139 21.28 -22.54 -29.89
CA GLU A 139 20.74 -23.88 -29.66
C GLU A 139 19.59 -23.71 -28.68
N GLU A 140 18.38 -24.10 -29.10
CA GLU A 140 17.20 -24.12 -28.24
C GLU A 140 17.49 -25.06 -27.06
N LEU A 141 18.12 -24.52 -26.00
CA LEU A 141 18.21 -25.16 -24.72
C LEU A 141 16.83 -25.02 -24.04
N ASP A 142 15.84 -25.68 -24.64
CA ASP A 142 14.48 -25.67 -24.11
C ASP A 142 14.43 -26.48 -22.80
N GLY A 143 13.97 -25.87 -21.74
CA GLY A 143 13.85 -26.50 -20.42
C GLY A 143 12.91 -25.71 -19.53
N GLN A 144 12.04 -26.43 -18.83
CA GLN A 144 11.07 -25.83 -17.89
C GLN A 144 11.65 -25.63 -16.47
N THR A 145 12.87 -26.13 -16.20
CA THR A 145 13.52 -25.98 -14.89
C THR A 145 13.75 -24.51 -14.57
N PRO A 146 13.24 -23.99 -13.44
CA PRO A 146 13.39 -22.57 -13.08
C PRO A 146 14.84 -22.27 -12.68
N LEU A 147 15.41 -21.23 -13.29
CA LEU A 147 16.75 -20.72 -13.04
C LEU A 147 16.63 -19.27 -12.56
N LEU A 148 17.44 -18.83 -11.59
CA LEU A 148 17.41 -17.47 -11.06
C LEU A 148 18.75 -16.78 -11.30
N PHE A 149 18.69 -15.59 -11.92
CA PHE A 149 19.82 -14.66 -12.00
C PHE A 149 19.54 -13.43 -11.16
N SER A 150 20.51 -13.05 -10.31
CA SER A 150 20.42 -11.83 -9.51
C SER A 150 21.58 -10.89 -9.81
N TYR A 151 21.26 -9.60 -10.01
CA TYR A 151 22.27 -8.54 -10.14
C TYR A 151 21.75 -7.22 -9.56
N PRO A 152 22.64 -6.33 -9.08
CA PRO A 152 22.23 -5.00 -8.65
C PRO A 152 21.96 -4.10 -9.87
N ALA A 153 20.90 -3.30 -9.82
CA ALA A 153 20.68 -2.26 -10.82
C ALA A 153 21.80 -1.19 -10.76
N GLN A 154 22.37 -0.98 -9.56
CA GLN A 154 23.50 -0.09 -9.32
C GLN A 154 24.40 -0.66 -8.24
N SER A 155 25.70 -0.76 -8.49
CA SER A 155 26.71 -1.12 -7.50
C SER A 155 26.66 -0.18 -6.31
N ASN A 156 26.57 -0.72 -5.12
CA ASN A 156 26.66 0.06 -3.90
C ASN A 156 28.11 0.37 -3.49
N PHE A 157 29.11 -0.16 -4.25
CA PHE A 157 30.53 0.09 -4.06
C PHE A 157 31.03 1.20 -4.99
N SER A 158 30.94 1.00 -6.32
CA SER A 158 31.47 1.92 -7.32
C SER A 158 30.44 2.93 -7.84
N GLY A 159 29.16 2.66 -7.68
CA GLY A 159 28.08 3.43 -8.31
C GLY A 159 27.80 3.06 -9.77
N THR A 160 28.54 2.11 -10.34
CA THR A 160 28.29 1.60 -11.69
C THR A 160 26.87 1.10 -11.83
N LYS A 161 26.15 1.55 -12.86
CA LYS A 161 24.80 1.07 -13.19
C LYS A 161 24.90 0.00 -14.25
N TYR A 162 24.29 -1.15 -13.97
CA TYR A 162 24.23 -2.25 -14.92
C TYR A 162 23.04 -2.13 -15.85
N PRO A 163 23.15 -2.60 -17.12
CA PRO A 163 22.08 -2.44 -18.10
C PRO A 163 20.79 -3.11 -17.67
N LEU A 164 19.68 -2.34 -17.61
CA LEU A 164 18.36 -2.89 -17.35
C LEU A 164 17.85 -3.75 -18.52
N ALA A 165 18.40 -3.58 -19.73
CA ALA A 165 18.13 -4.43 -20.90
C ALA A 165 18.48 -5.91 -20.65
N TRP A 166 19.41 -6.21 -19.74
CA TRP A 166 19.73 -7.59 -19.37
C TRP A 166 18.51 -8.38 -18.87
N ILE A 167 17.51 -7.72 -18.31
CA ILE A 167 16.27 -8.37 -17.86
C ILE A 167 15.61 -9.10 -19.03
N GLU A 168 15.36 -8.37 -20.12
CA GLU A 168 14.73 -8.91 -21.33
C GLU A 168 15.65 -9.91 -22.06
N GLU A 169 16.92 -9.58 -22.17
CA GLU A 169 17.91 -10.41 -22.86
C GLU A 169 18.11 -11.77 -22.19
N ILE A 170 18.08 -11.82 -20.86
CA ILE A 170 18.19 -13.06 -20.09
C ILE A 170 16.90 -13.87 -20.19
N LYS A 171 15.75 -13.24 -20.02
CA LYS A 171 14.43 -13.89 -20.10
C LYS A 171 14.13 -14.45 -21.48
N SER A 172 14.59 -13.77 -22.53
CA SER A 172 14.49 -14.24 -23.92
C SER A 172 15.58 -15.24 -24.33
N GLY A 173 16.54 -15.55 -23.41
CA GLY A 173 17.64 -16.45 -23.71
C GLY A 173 18.75 -15.89 -24.62
N LYS A 174 18.69 -14.60 -25.00
CA LYS A 174 19.73 -13.91 -25.77
C LYS A 174 21.03 -13.75 -24.97
N LEU A 175 20.93 -13.45 -23.68
CA LEU A 175 22.05 -13.38 -22.76
C LEU A 175 21.90 -14.48 -21.70
N ARG A 176 22.93 -15.30 -21.49
CA ARG A 176 22.88 -16.42 -20.54
C ARG A 176 23.99 -16.29 -19.51
N PRO A 177 23.65 -16.14 -18.20
CA PRO A 177 24.65 -16.12 -17.12
C PRO A 177 25.49 -17.41 -17.06
N VAL A 178 24.88 -18.56 -17.35
CA VAL A 178 25.52 -19.87 -17.55
C VAL A 178 24.81 -20.63 -18.68
N ARG A 179 25.53 -21.56 -19.33
CA ARG A 179 24.98 -22.38 -20.42
C ARG A 179 24.32 -23.65 -19.85
N VAL A 180 23.13 -23.49 -19.30
CA VAL A 180 22.30 -24.61 -18.79
C VAL A 180 20.87 -24.48 -19.36
N PRO A 181 20.19 -25.61 -19.64
CA PRO A 181 18.78 -25.56 -20.08
C PRO A 181 17.88 -25.15 -18.93
N GLY A 182 16.86 -24.33 -19.21
CA GLY A 182 15.88 -23.92 -18.21
C GLY A 182 15.28 -22.56 -18.51
N ARG A 183 14.26 -22.20 -17.73
CA ARG A 183 13.58 -20.91 -17.79
C ARG A 183 14.21 -19.94 -16.79
N TRP A 184 14.78 -18.85 -17.30
CA TRP A 184 15.39 -17.83 -16.48
C TRP A 184 14.38 -16.88 -15.88
N PHE A 185 14.58 -16.57 -14.60
CA PHE A 185 13.94 -15.50 -13.84
C PHE A 185 15.01 -14.51 -13.39
N VAL A 186 14.64 -13.23 -13.34
CA VAL A 186 15.56 -12.15 -12.99
C VAL A 186 15.13 -11.48 -11.69
N LEU A 187 16.06 -11.47 -10.71
CA LEU A 187 15.98 -10.69 -9.49
C LEU A 187 16.88 -9.46 -9.63
N LEU A 188 16.26 -8.28 -9.71
CA LEU A 188 16.94 -7.00 -9.80
C LEU A 188 17.05 -6.38 -8.41
N ASP A 189 18.24 -6.41 -7.78
CA ASP A 189 18.47 -5.67 -6.55
C ASP A 189 18.45 -4.16 -6.83
N ALA A 190 17.32 -3.53 -6.53
CA ALA A 190 17.09 -2.12 -6.81
C ALA A 190 17.45 -1.20 -5.63
N ALA A 191 17.92 -1.74 -4.50
CA ALA A 191 18.06 -1.00 -3.24
C ALA A 191 18.99 0.23 -3.34
N SER A 192 20.05 0.18 -4.14
CA SER A 192 20.96 1.31 -4.37
C SER A 192 20.45 2.23 -5.48
N TYR A 193 19.79 1.67 -6.49
CA TYR A 193 19.37 2.38 -7.71
C TYR A 193 18.19 3.33 -7.47
N VAL A 194 17.13 2.84 -6.80
CA VAL A 194 15.87 3.58 -6.62
C VAL A 194 15.97 4.77 -5.66
N SER A 195 17.11 4.91 -4.95
CA SER A 195 17.35 6.07 -4.10
C SER A 195 17.61 7.35 -4.91
N THR A 196 18.18 7.23 -6.11
CA THR A 196 18.63 8.36 -6.92
C THR A 196 18.32 8.25 -8.42
N SER A 197 17.63 7.19 -8.85
CA SER A 197 17.32 6.97 -10.27
C SER A 197 15.89 6.45 -10.44
N PRO A 198 15.17 6.89 -11.49
CA PRO A 198 13.86 6.34 -11.83
C PRO A 198 14.00 4.90 -12.32
N LEU A 199 13.12 4.02 -11.84
CA LEU A 199 12.99 2.64 -12.31
C LEU A 199 11.61 2.47 -12.96
N ASP A 200 11.60 2.13 -14.25
CA ASP A 200 10.40 1.88 -15.03
C ASP A 200 10.20 0.37 -15.22
N LEU A 201 9.24 -0.22 -14.49
CA LEU A 201 8.93 -1.64 -14.56
C LEU A 201 8.02 -2.01 -15.74
N SER A 202 7.43 -1.03 -16.43
CA SER A 202 6.73 -1.30 -17.69
C SER A 202 7.72 -1.52 -18.83
N ALA A 203 8.84 -0.77 -18.82
CA ALA A 203 9.91 -0.90 -19.80
C ALA A 203 10.89 -2.03 -19.47
N HIS A 204 11.13 -2.30 -18.19
CA HIS A 204 12.11 -3.27 -17.69
C HIS A 204 11.48 -4.23 -16.68
N PRO A 205 10.65 -5.20 -17.14
CA PRO A 205 9.82 -6.04 -16.27
C PRO A 205 10.60 -7.17 -15.58
N ALA A 206 11.40 -6.83 -14.57
CA ALA A 206 12.08 -7.80 -13.71
C ALA A 206 11.06 -8.65 -12.93
N ASP A 207 11.40 -9.92 -12.66
CA ASP A 207 10.48 -10.83 -11.97
C ASP A 207 10.38 -10.54 -10.47
N PHE A 208 11.50 -10.12 -9.86
CA PHE A 208 11.61 -9.80 -8.43
C PHE A 208 12.43 -8.53 -8.24
N VAL A 209 11.88 -7.55 -7.54
CA VAL A 209 12.53 -6.25 -7.29
C VAL A 209 12.48 -5.94 -5.78
N PRO A 210 13.50 -6.36 -5.02
CA PRO A 210 13.65 -6.01 -3.61
C PRO A 210 14.18 -4.59 -3.42
N LEU A 211 13.67 -3.87 -2.41
CA LEU A 211 14.11 -2.53 -2.05
C LEU A 211 13.93 -2.20 -0.58
N SER A 212 14.56 -1.11 -0.11
CA SER A 212 14.41 -0.55 1.24
C SER A 212 14.07 0.93 1.18
N PHE A 213 13.02 1.34 1.91
CA PHE A 213 12.50 2.71 1.81
C PHE A 213 13.37 3.77 2.49
N TYR A 214 14.15 3.40 3.54
CA TYR A 214 15.04 4.35 4.20
C TYR A 214 16.18 4.87 3.31
N LYS A 215 16.48 4.16 2.21
CA LYS A 215 17.41 4.66 1.19
C LYS A 215 16.78 5.67 0.25
N MET A 216 15.45 5.63 0.08
CA MET A 216 14.69 6.56 -0.76
C MET A 216 14.29 7.83 0.00
N PHE A 217 13.77 7.68 1.23
CA PHE A 217 13.12 8.75 1.99
C PHE A 217 13.84 9.09 3.30
N GLY A 218 14.79 8.26 3.76
CA GLY A 218 15.45 8.38 5.05
C GLY A 218 14.60 7.88 6.23
N PHE A 219 13.30 7.95 6.13
CA PHE A 219 12.31 7.50 7.10
C PHE A 219 11.09 6.89 6.37
N PRO A 220 10.48 5.77 6.86
CA PRO A 220 10.88 4.99 8.05
C PRO A 220 12.06 4.06 7.80
N THR A 221 12.73 3.63 8.87
CA THR A 221 13.73 2.55 8.86
C THR A 221 13.07 1.21 9.16
N GLY A 222 13.72 0.09 8.78
CA GLY A 222 13.18 -1.25 9.07
C GLY A 222 12.02 -1.68 8.18
N LEU A 223 11.67 -0.90 7.16
CA LEU A 223 10.65 -1.24 6.16
C LEU A 223 11.24 -1.31 4.75
N GLY A 224 10.85 -2.33 4.02
CA GLY A 224 11.16 -2.52 2.62
C GLY A 224 9.99 -3.19 1.90
N ALA A 225 10.22 -3.53 0.65
CA ALA A 225 9.25 -4.28 -0.14
C ALA A 225 9.94 -5.21 -1.15
N LEU A 226 9.21 -6.25 -1.53
CA LEU A 226 9.42 -7.02 -2.73
C LEU A 226 8.29 -6.67 -3.72
N LEU A 227 8.65 -6.07 -4.85
CA LEU A 227 7.73 -6.02 -5.98
C LEU A 227 7.93 -7.30 -6.78
N VAL A 228 6.89 -8.09 -6.93
CA VAL A 228 6.94 -9.37 -7.62
C VAL A 228 5.97 -9.37 -8.79
N LYS A 229 6.44 -9.79 -9.97
CA LYS A 229 5.60 -9.92 -11.14
C LYS A 229 4.52 -10.98 -10.89
N ASN A 230 3.25 -10.67 -11.19
CA ASN A 230 2.11 -11.54 -10.81
C ASN A 230 2.21 -12.94 -11.38
N GLU A 231 2.73 -13.08 -12.60
CA GLU A 231 3.02 -14.39 -13.19
C GLU A 231 4.00 -15.24 -12.36
N CYS A 232 4.99 -14.58 -11.72
CA CYS A 232 6.01 -15.22 -10.91
C CYS A 232 5.51 -15.45 -9.48
N ALA A 233 4.71 -14.54 -8.96
CA ALA A 233 4.13 -14.62 -7.62
C ALA A 233 3.31 -15.91 -7.40
N SER A 234 2.59 -16.36 -8.43
CA SER A 234 1.81 -17.59 -8.40
C SER A 234 2.68 -18.86 -8.27
N ARG A 235 3.96 -18.78 -8.68
CA ARG A 235 4.91 -19.90 -8.66
C ARG A 235 5.68 -20.00 -7.33
N LEU A 236 5.70 -18.92 -6.53
CA LEU A 236 6.36 -18.91 -5.24
C LEU A 236 5.67 -19.88 -4.27
N ARG A 237 6.47 -20.69 -3.60
CA ARG A 237 6.03 -21.72 -2.64
C ARG A 237 6.31 -21.22 -1.23
N LYS A 238 5.27 -21.16 -0.40
CA LYS A 238 5.42 -20.83 1.00
C LYS A 238 5.35 -22.08 1.84
N THR A 239 6.36 -22.32 2.65
CA THR A 239 6.46 -23.49 3.53
C THR A 239 6.02 -23.21 4.97
N TYR A 240 6.03 -21.94 5.37
CA TYR A 240 5.62 -21.48 6.68
C TYR A 240 4.33 -20.65 6.55
N PHE A 241 3.42 -20.74 7.50
CA PHE A 241 2.29 -19.82 7.62
C PHE A 241 2.27 -19.17 9.01
N GLY A 242 2.10 -17.83 9.03
CA GLY A 242 2.00 -17.03 10.26
C GLY A 242 0.61 -16.41 10.44
N GLY A 243 0.47 -15.59 11.45
CA GLY A 243 -0.72 -14.79 11.65
C GLY A 243 -1.05 -13.96 10.41
N GLY A 244 -2.30 -13.95 9.97
CA GLY A 244 -2.75 -13.20 8.80
C GLY A 244 -2.57 -13.88 7.45
N THR A 245 -1.71 -14.92 7.32
CA THR A 245 -1.36 -15.54 6.03
C THR A 245 -2.16 -16.79 5.67
N ALA A 246 -2.76 -17.46 6.65
CA ALA A 246 -3.67 -18.58 6.45
C ALA A 246 -5.13 -18.12 6.42
N ALA A 247 -5.91 -18.63 5.47
CA ALA A 247 -7.36 -18.46 5.43
C ALA A 247 -8.05 -19.40 6.42
N ALA A 248 -7.50 -20.60 6.61
CA ALA A 248 -7.91 -21.59 7.60
C ALA A 248 -6.73 -22.49 7.93
N TYR A 249 -6.69 -23.03 9.15
CA TYR A 249 -5.74 -24.06 9.56
C TYR A 249 -6.32 -24.90 10.69
N LEU A 250 -5.80 -26.09 10.91
CA LEU A 250 -6.15 -26.96 12.03
C LEU A 250 -4.99 -27.04 13.01
N ALA A 251 -5.25 -26.83 14.28
CA ALA A 251 -4.20 -26.80 15.30
C ALA A 251 -3.57 -28.17 15.62
N GLY A 252 -4.29 -29.25 15.38
CA GLY A 252 -3.84 -30.61 15.68
C GLY A 252 -3.54 -31.47 14.44
N GLU A 253 -3.66 -30.93 13.22
CA GLU A 253 -3.48 -31.65 11.98
C GLU A 253 -2.62 -30.83 11.01
N ASP A 254 -1.86 -31.51 10.14
CA ASP A 254 -1.05 -30.88 9.10
C ASP A 254 -1.94 -30.42 7.92
N PHE A 255 -2.80 -29.45 8.22
CA PHE A 255 -3.69 -28.85 7.24
C PHE A 255 -3.73 -27.32 7.41
N TYR A 256 -3.48 -26.61 6.31
CA TYR A 256 -3.76 -25.18 6.21
C TYR A 256 -4.13 -24.77 4.79
N LEU A 257 -4.95 -23.72 4.69
CA LEU A 257 -5.31 -23.07 3.43
C LEU A 257 -4.71 -21.67 3.41
N PRO A 258 -3.78 -21.36 2.49
CA PRO A 258 -3.17 -20.02 2.42
C PRO A 258 -4.18 -18.99 1.92
N ARG A 259 -3.97 -17.72 2.27
CA ARG A 259 -4.72 -16.59 1.71
C ARG A 259 -4.58 -16.54 0.18
N ARG A 260 -5.65 -16.11 -0.51
CA ARG A 260 -5.66 -15.98 -1.98
C ARG A 260 -4.81 -14.79 -2.47
N SER A 261 -4.86 -13.66 -1.76
CA SER A 261 -4.02 -12.49 -2.06
C SER A 261 -2.55 -12.84 -1.85
N ILE A 262 -1.72 -12.54 -2.83
CA ILE A 262 -0.26 -12.80 -2.76
C ILE A 262 0.38 -11.98 -1.63
N ALA A 263 0.03 -10.69 -1.50
CA ALA A 263 0.55 -9.86 -0.43
C ALA A 263 0.18 -10.44 0.94
N GLU A 264 -1.10 -10.72 1.19
CA GLU A 264 -1.55 -11.33 2.46
C GLU A 264 -0.89 -12.69 2.73
N ARG A 265 -0.60 -13.47 1.68
CA ARG A 265 0.04 -14.79 1.82
C ARG A 265 1.48 -14.69 2.31
N PHE A 266 2.23 -13.66 1.89
CA PHE A 266 3.66 -13.54 2.18
C PHE A 266 4.00 -12.52 3.28
N GLU A 267 3.04 -11.74 3.76
CA GLU A 267 3.20 -10.81 4.87
C GLU A 267 2.82 -11.50 6.19
N ASP A 268 3.82 -12.12 6.82
CA ASP A 268 3.63 -12.82 8.09
C ASP A 268 3.43 -11.86 9.26
N GLY A 269 2.37 -12.09 10.02
CA GLY A 269 2.00 -11.26 11.16
C GLY A 269 1.34 -9.95 10.76
N THR A 270 1.19 -9.06 11.72
CA THR A 270 0.70 -7.70 11.45
C THR A 270 1.86 -6.88 10.86
N VAL A 271 1.68 -6.40 9.63
CA VAL A 271 2.67 -5.52 8.98
C VAL A 271 2.91 -4.25 9.80
N SER A 272 4.08 -3.64 9.67
CA SER A 272 4.39 -2.35 10.31
C SER A 272 3.57 -1.22 9.69
N PHE A 273 2.27 -1.18 10.01
CA PHE A 273 1.30 -0.34 9.32
C PHE A 273 1.56 1.16 9.52
N LEU A 274 2.10 1.60 10.65
CA LEU A 274 2.47 3.01 10.85
C LEU A 274 3.64 3.41 9.95
N ASP A 275 4.63 2.54 9.80
CA ASP A 275 5.74 2.77 8.87
C ASP A 275 5.27 2.79 7.42
N ILE A 276 4.31 1.92 7.06
CA ILE A 276 3.70 1.94 5.72
C ILE A 276 2.94 3.25 5.49
N ILE A 277 2.23 3.76 6.50
CA ILE A 277 1.55 5.06 6.42
C ILE A 277 2.57 6.19 6.24
N ALA A 278 3.73 6.11 6.90
CA ALA A 278 4.79 7.10 6.72
C ALA A 278 5.30 7.18 5.27
N LEU A 279 5.27 6.07 4.50
CA LEU A 279 5.67 6.09 3.08
C LEU A 279 4.81 7.00 2.21
N LYS A 280 3.53 7.16 2.53
CA LYS A 280 2.66 8.14 1.87
C LYS A 280 3.29 9.53 1.92
N HIS A 281 3.69 9.94 3.13
CA HIS A 281 4.33 11.24 3.36
C HIS A 281 5.73 11.31 2.72
N GLY A 282 6.44 10.17 2.64
CA GLY A 282 7.71 10.06 1.92
C GLY A 282 7.55 10.36 0.43
N LEU A 283 6.59 9.72 -0.22
CA LEU A 283 6.29 9.92 -1.64
C LEU A 283 5.84 11.36 -1.93
N ASP A 284 4.94 11.91 -1.10
CA ASP A 284 4.43 13.29 -1.26
C ASP A 284 5.55 14.33 -1.10
N ASN A 285 6.43 14.14 -0.10
CA ASN A 285 7.54 15.05 0.13
C ASN A 285 8.60 14.95 -0.96
N LEU A 286 8.92 13.76 -1.45
CA LEU A 286 9.87 13.58 -2.52
C LEU A 286 9.42 14.32 -3.78
N GLU A 287 8.19 14.12 -4.21
CA GLU A 287 7.61 14.80 -5.38
C GLU A 287 7.58 16.33 -5.18
N ARG A 288 7.07 16.79 -4.04
CA ARG A 288 6.96 18.22 -3.72
C ARG A 288 8.31 18.94 -3.65
N LEU A 289 9.35 18.30 -3.09
CA LEU A 289 10.66 18.93 -2.88
C LEU A 289 11.54 18.90 -4.12
N THR A 290 11.39 17.87 -4.95
CA THR A 290 12.34 17.60 -6.04
C THR A 290 11.72 17.63 -7.44
N GLY A 291 10.39 17.55 -7.54
CA GLY A 291 9.69 17.40 -8.81
C GLY A 291 9.92 16.04 -9.47
N GLY A 292 10.37 15.02 -8.70
CA GLY A 292 10.46 13.64 -9.12
C GLY A 292 11.88 13.09 -9.33
N MET A 293 11.93 11.77 -9.59
CA MET A 293 13.18 10.99 -9.63
C MET A 293 14.14 11.41 -10.74
N ALA A 294 13.64 11.92 -11.85
CA ALA A 294 14.50 12.42 -12.94
C ALA A 294 15.37 13.61 -12.50
N ASN A 295 14.80 14.54 -11.76
CA ASN A 295 15.51 15.68 -11.19
C ASN A 295 16.53 15.24 -10.14
N ILE A 296 16.16 14.28 -9.28
CA ILE A 296 17.07 13.70 -8.29
C ILE A 296 18.29 13.08 -9.00
N LYS A 297 18.06 12.31 -10.07
CA LYS A 297 19.13 11.71 -10.86
C LYS A 297 20.13 12.76 -11.37
N GLN A 298 19.63 13.83 -12.01
CA GLN A 298 20.47 14.89 -12.56
C GLN A 298 21.19 15.67 -11.46
N HIS A 299 20.48 16.06 -10.40
CA HIS A 299 21.06 16.78 -9.27
C HIS A 299 22.19 16.01 -8.59
N THR A 300 21.94 14.76 -8.21
CA THR A 300 22.91 13.95 -7.48
C THR A 300 24.09 13.56 -8.33
N PHE A 301 23.86 13.30 -9.64
CA PHE A 301 24.91 13.02 -10.59
C PHE A 301 25.80 14.26 -10.81
N ALA A 302 25.24 15.45 -10.95
CA ALA A 302 26.02 16.68 -11.12
C ALA A 302 26.98 16.92 -9.95
N LEU A 303 26.55 16.67 -8.72
CA LEU A 303 27.41 16.75 -7.52
C LEU A 303 28.54 15.71 -7.56
N ALA A 304 28.23 14.47 -7.97
CA ALA A 304 29.22 13.41 -8.07
C ALA A 304 30.23 13.69 -9.20
N HIS A 305 29.76 14.10 -10.37
CA HIS A 305 30.60 14.48 -11.52
C HIS A 305 31.56 15.62 -11.15
N TYR A 306 31.04 16.70 -10.53
CA TYR A 306 31.86 17.80 -10.06
C TYR A 306 32.95 17.33 -9.07
N THR A 307 32.55 16.53 -8.08
CA THR A 307 33.47 16.03 -7.06
C THR A 307 34.52 15.10 -7.67
N TYR A 308 34.14 14.21 -8.56
CA TYR A 308 35.06 13.32 -9.31
C TYR A 308 36.06 14.12 -10.12
N THR A 309 35.60 15.10 -10.90
CA THR A 309 36.44 15.92 -11.76
C THR A 309 37.54 16.64 -10.96
N VAL A 310 37.18 17.23 -9.82
CA VAL A 310 38.16 17.91 -8.96
C VAL A 310 39.11 16.89 -8.31
N LEU A 311 38.59 15.83 -7.66
CA LEU A 311 39.40 14.83 -6.98
C LEU A 311 40.42 14.17 -7.90
N SER A 312 40.03 13.81 -9.10
CA SER A 312 40.90 13.13 -10.07
C SER A 312 42.06 14.00 -10.57
N THR A 313 41.99 15.33 -10.43
CA THR A 313 43.04 16.27 -10.80
C THR A 313 44.00 16.62 -9.67
N LEU A 314 43.67 16.28 -8.41
CA LEU A 314 44.51 16.62 -7.26
C LEU A 314 45.83 15.85 -7.27
N LYS A 315 46.96 16.60 -7.22
CA LYS A 315 48.27 16.02 -7.19
C LYS A 315 49.17 16.74 -6.16
N TYR A 316 50.06 16.01 -5.55
CA TYR A 316 51.17 16.54 -4.75
C TYR A 316 52.17 17.32 -5.60
N ALA A 317 53.06 18.07 -4.97
CA ALA A 317 54.15 18.83 -5.68
C ALA A 317 55.06 17.96 -6.54
N ASN A 318 55.23 16.69 -6.14
CA ASN A 318 56.03 15.71 -6.91
C ASN A 318 55.24 15.08 -8.09
N GLY A 319 53.99 15.47 -8.33
CA GLY A 319 53.17 14.98 -9.41
C GLY A 319 52.36 13.70 -9.07
N SER A 320 52.56 13.07 -7.88
CA SER A 320 51.80 11.89 -7.49
C SER A 320 50.33 12.25 -7.18
N PRO A 321 49.33 11.37 -7.45
CA PRO A 321 47.95 11.64 -7.17
C PRO A 321 47.65 11.62 -5.66
N VAL A 322 46.73 12.47 -5.21
CA VAL A 322 46.28 12.52 -3.80
C VAL A 322 45.28 11.41 -3.47
N VAL A 323 44.55 10.95 -4.45
CA VAL A 323 43.53 9.90 -4.30
C VAL A 323 43.62 8.86 -5.41
N ARG A 324 43.29 7.61 -5.07
CA ARG A 324 43.03 6.53 -6.03
C ARG A 324 41.55 6.26 -6.02
N ILE A 325 40.85 6.60 -7.12
CA ILE A 325 39.40 6.41 -7.28
C ILE A 325 39.13 5.01 -7.84
N TYR A 326 38.14 4.33 -7.31
CA TYR A 326 37.66 3.01 -7.73
C TYR A 326 36.34 3.13 -8.48
N SER A 327 36.42 3.14 -9.79
CA SER A 327 35.24 3.27 -10.68
C SER A 327 35.49 2.50 -11.96
N ASP A 328 34.41 1.99 -12.57
CA ASP A 328 34.43 1.39 -13.91
C ASP A 328 34.07 2.42 -15.01
N THR A 329 33.75 3.68 -14.62
CA THR A 329 33.31 4.77 -15.50
C THR A 329 34.14 6.02 -15.28
N ASP A 330 34.03 6.96 -16.20
CA ASP A 330 34.64 8.30 -16.14
C ASP A 330 33.71 9.39 -15.59
N PHE A 331 32.56 9.01 -15.02
CA PHE A 331 31.52 9.93 -14.53
C PHE A 331 30.98 10.90 -15.58
N SER A 332 30.97 10.54 -16.85
CA SER A 332 30.45 11.39 -17.93
C SER A 332 28.96 11.21 -18.19
N ASP A 333 28.41 10.03 -17.87
CA ASP A 333 27.01 9.65 -18.20
C ASP A 333 26.21 9.22 -16.95
N PRO A 334 25.11 9.94 -16.61
CA PRO A 334 24.22 9.59 -15.50
C PRO A 334 23.46 8.28 -15.71
N ASP A 335 23.45 7.69 -16.90
CA ASP A 335 22.78 6.41 -17.15
C ASP A 335 23.66 5.20 -16.84
N VAL A 336 24.99 5.38 -16.83
CA VAL A 336 25.95 4.32 -16.49
C VAL A 336 26.61 4.52 -15.13
N GLN A 337 26.51 5.71 -14.55
CA GLN A 337 27.11 6.04 -13.25
C GLN A 337 26.10 6.66 -12.29
N GLY A 338 26.06 6.16 -11.07
CA GLY A 338 25.30 6.74 -9.94
C GLY A 338 26.14 7.69 -9.09
N PRO A 339 25.54 8.39 -8.12
CA PRO A 339 26.22 9.44 -7.33
C PRO A 339 27.04 8.86 -6.17
N ILE A 340 27.90 7.89 -6.46
CA ILE A 340 28.76 7.21 -5.48
C ILE A 340 30.20 7.33 -5.96
N LEU A 341 31.09 7.87 -5.11
CA LEU A 341 32.51 7.88 -5.31
C LEU A 341 33.19 7.03 -4.24
N ASN A 342 34.04 6.12 -4.69
CA ASN A 342 34.79 5.22 -3.85
C ASN A 342 36.28 5.43 -4.11
N PHE A 343 37.10 5.60 -3.07
CA PHE A 343 38.51 5.96 -3.22
C PHE A 343 39.31 5.60 -1.98
N ASN A 344 40.64 5.55 -2.13
CA ASN A 344 41.57 5.68 -1.01
C ASN A 344 42.43 6.93 -1.19
N VAL A 345 42.79 7.57 -0.09
CA VAL A 345 43.76 8.66 -0.07
C VAL A 345 45.18 8.06 -0.10
N LEU A 346 46.05 8.69 -0.85
CA LEU A 346 47.48 8.35 -0.93
C LEU A 346 48.30 9.44 -0.26
N ASP A 347 49.47 9.07 0.25
CA ASP A 347 50.48 10.03 0.69
C ASP A 347 51.38 10.50 -0.48
N GLU A 348 52.34 11.36 -0.24
CA GLU A 348 53.27 11.86 -1.26
C GLU A 348 54.11 10.76 -1.92
N ASN A 349 54.33 9.63 -1.26
CA ASN A 349 55.08 8.48 -1.76
C ASN A 349 54.21 7.51 -2.54
N GLY A 350 52.87 7.76 -2.60
CA GLY A 350 51.90 6.90 -3.25
C GLY A 350 51.41 5.72 -2.39
N GLU A 351 51.77 5.72 -1.09
CA GLU A 351 51.30 4.74 -0.12
C GLU A 351 49.87 5.06 0.34
N ILE A 352 49.11 4.02 0.66
CA ILE A 352 47.70 4.18 1.07
C ILE A 352 47.61 4.69 2.51
N VAL A 353 46.91 5.81 2.67
CA VAL A 353 46.48 6.30 3.99
C VAL A 353 45.28 5.45 4.41
N GLY A 354 45.34 4.88 5.63
CA GLY A 354 44.27 4.03 6.14
C GLY A 354 42.91 4.73 6.18
N TYR A 355 41.86 4.04 5.75
CA TYR A 355 40.50 4.62 5.67
C TYR A 355 39.94 5.02 7.05
N SER A 356 40.37 4.35 8.13
CA SER A 356 40.03 4.71 9.52
C SER A 356 40.62 6.06 9.93
N GLN A 357 41.81 6.38 9.43
CA GLN A 357 42.42 7.68 9.65
C GLN A 357 41.62 8.77 8.91
N VAL A 358 41.23 8.50 7.66
CA VAL A 358 40.44 9.45 6.87
C VAL A 358 39.08 9.72 7.55
N ASP A 359 38.38 8.68 8.04
CA ASP A 359 37.11 8.80 8.75
C ASP A 359 37.23 9.63 10.04
N ARG A 360 38.28 9.37 10.85
CA ARG A 360 38.52 10.12 12.08
C ARG A 360 38.80 11.61 11.80
N LEU A 361 39.62 11.90 10.78
CA LEU A 361 39.92 13.28 10.40
C LEU A 361 38.65 13.97 9.84
N ALA A 362 37.87 13.30 8.95
CA ALA A 362 36.60 13.82 8.45
C ALA A 362 35.64 14.15 9.60
N GLY A 363 35.54 13.26 10.59
CA GLY A 363 34.74 13.47 11.79
C GLY A 363 35.08 14.74 12.56
N LEU A 364 36.38 15.12 12.65
CA LEU A 364 36.80 16.39 13.28
C LEU A 364 36.27 17.62 12.55
N TYR A 365 36.04 17.52 11.25
CA TYR A 365 35.46 18.57 10.42
C TYR A 365 33.90 18.44 10.25
N ASN A 366 33.28 17.53 11.05
CA ASN A 366 31.84 17.24 10.98
C ASN A 366 31.37 16.80 9.58
N ILE A 367 32.25 16.02 8.90
CA ILE A 367 32.00 15.38 7.61
C ILE A 367 31.77 13.90 7.85
N HIS A 368 30.65 13.36 7.40
CA HIS A 368 30.25 11.96 7.56
C HIS A 368 30.48 11.19 6.26
N VAL A 369 31.37 10.22 6.28
CA VAL A 369 31.70 9.32 5.18
C VAL A 369 31.42 7.88 5.57
N ARG A 370 31.59 6.95 4.67
CA ARG A 370 31.50 5.51 4.92
C ARG A 370 32.80 4.83 4.58
N THR A 371 33.22 3.82 5.39
CA THR A 371 34.50 3.11 5.22
C THR A 371 34.32 1.59 5.17
N GLY A 372 35.30 0.87 4.61
CA GLY A 372 35.32 -0.58 4.49
C GLY A 372 34.94 -1.12 3.11
N CYS A 373 34.34 -2.32 3.04
CA CYS A 373 33.91 -2.97 1.80
C CYS A 373 32.39 -2.84 1.54
N PHE A 374 31.64 -2.12 2.36
CA PHE A 374 30.20 -1.77 2.18
C PHE A 374 29.28 -2.98 1.99
N CYS A 375 29.56 -4.11 2.64
CA CYS A 375 28.87 -5.38 2.43
C CYS A 375 28.88 -5.86 0.96
N ASN A 376 29.93 -5.52 0.19
CA ASN A 376 30.11 -5.93 -1.20
C ASN A 376 31.57 -6.38 -1.41
N THR A 377 31.86 -7.56 -0.91
CA THR A 377 33.21 -8.12 -0.95
C THR A 377 33.70 -8.37 -2.38
N GLY A 378 32.78 -8.74 -3.32
CA GLY A 378 33.18 -9.02 -4.69
C GLY A 378 33.68 -7.77 -5.43
N ALA A 379 32.99 -6.63 -5.32
CA ALA A 379 33.48 -5.35 -5.85
C ALA A 379 34.75 -4.89 -5.12
N CYS A 380 34.78 -5.02 -3.78
CA CYS A 380 35.97 -4.70 -2.99
C CYS A 380 37.20 -5.48 -3.48
N GLN A 381 37.10 -6.79 -3.69
CA GLN A 381 38.15 -7.62 -4.24
C GLN A 381 38.60 -7.16 -5.64
N GLN A 382 37.64 -6.91 -6.51
CA GLN A 382 37.89 -6.50 -7.90
C GLN A 382 38.69 -5.19 -7.97
N HIS A 383 38.21 -4.16 -7.27
CA HIS A 383 38.77 -2.80 -7.35
C HIS A 383 40.05 -2.64 -6.53
N LEU A 384 40.19 -3.32 -5.40
CA LEU A 384 41.39 -3.25 -4.56
C LEU A 384 42.46 -4.30 -4.91
N GLY A 385 42.17 -5.23 -5.83
CA GLY A 385 43.08 -6.31 -6.23
C GLY A 385 43.31 -7.34 -5.11
N ILE A 386 42.31 -7.58 -4.23
CA ILE A 386 42.38 -8.51 -3.11
C ILE A 386 41.96 -9.91 -3.58
N SER A 387 42.83 -10.89 -3.42
CA SER A 387 42.50 -12.30 -3.73
C SER A 387 41.69 -12.98 -2.63
N ASN A 388 41.11 -14.14 -2.93
CA ASN A 388 40.43 -14.96 -1.91
C ASN A 388 41.40 -15.40 -0.78
N ASP A 389 42.67 -15.64 -1.13
CA ASP A 389 43.67 -16.05 -0.16
C ASP A 389 44.13 -14.87 0.71
N ASP A 390 44.18 -13.65 0.16
CA ASP A 390 44.42 -12.43 0.96
C ASP A 390 43.34 -12.25 2.01
N ILE A 391 42.04 -12.43 1.63
CA ILE A 391 40.93 -12.35 2.60
C ILE A 391 41.08 -13.39 3.73
N LYS A 392 41.44 -14.63 3.38
CA LYS A 392 41.65 -15.68 4.40
C LYS A 392 42.82 -15.32 5.32
N LYS A 393 43.93 -14.79 4.78
CA LYS A 393 45.07 -14.33 5.55
C LYS A 393 44.71 -13.14 6.47
N ASN A 394 43.95 -12.17 5.93
CA ASN A 394 43.47 -11.03 6.70
C ASN A 394 42.62 -11.48 7.92
N LEU A 395 41.72 -12.45 7.69
CA LEU A 395 40.91 -13.04 8.74
C LEU A 395 41.76 -13.76 9.79
N GLN A 396 42.80 -14.49 9.35
CA GLN A 396 43.75 -15.15 10.26
C GLN A 396 44.60 -14.11 11.05
N ALA A 397 44.88 -12.93 10.48
CA ALA A 397 45.51 -11.81 11.14
C ALA A 397 44.59 -11.04 12.10
N GLY A 398 43.30 -11.46 12.21
CA GLY A 398 42.31 -10.88 13.10
C GLY A 398 41.40 -9.83 12.47
N HIS A 399 41.56 -9.53 11.17
CA HIS A 399 40.72 -8.55 10.49
C HIS A 399 39.32 -9.09 10.31
N VAL A 400 38.31 -8.30 10.74
CA VAL A 400 36.87 -8.54 10.52
C VAL A 400 36.19 -7.29 9.97
N CYS A 401 35.07 -7.47 9.28
CA CYS A 401 34.33 -6.35 8.73
C CYS A 401 33.91 -5.35 9.82
N GLY A 402 34.38 -4.09 9.69
CA GLY A 402 34.06 -3.00 10.61
C GLY A 402 35.06 -2.78 11.73
N ASP A 403 36.24 -3.43 11.70
CA ASP A 403 37.36 -3.13 12.60
C ASP A 403 38.21 -1.94 12.09
N ASP A 404 39.26 -1.60 12.86
CA ASP A 404 40.22 -0.52 12.55
C ASP A 404 41.47 -1.02 11.80
N ILE A 405 41.51 -2.31 11.38
CA ILE A 405 42.64 -2.90 10.67
C ILE A 405 42.46 -2.62 9.18
N ASP A 406 42.86 -1.44 8.75
CA ASP A 406 42.56 -0.89 7.42
C ASP A 406 43.69 -1.08 6.39
N VAL A 407 44.90 -1.45 6.81
CA VAL A 407 46.03 -1.80 5.92
C VAL A 407 46.76 -3.04 6.49
N ILE A 408 46.96 -4.06 5.65
CA ILE A 408 47.73 -5.27 5.97
C ILE A 408 48.76 -5.50 4.86
N ASP A 409 50.02 -5.64 5.21
CA ASP A 409 51.15 -5.81 4.27
C ASP A 409 51.16 -4.72 3.15
N GLY A 410 50.88 -3.45 3.51
CA GLY A 410 50.83 -2.33 2.59
C GLY A 410 49.62 -2.31 1.64
N ARG A 411 48.64 -3.25 1.80
CA ARG A 411 47.42 -3.34 0.99
C ARG A 411 46.20 -2.92 1.81
N PRO A 412 45.29 -2.15 1.23
CA PRO A 412 44.07 -1.76 1.91
C PRO A 412 43.12 -2.95 2.08
N THR A 413 42.46 -3.04 3.23
CA THR A 413 41.40 -4.02 3.50
C THR A 413 40.01 -3.52 3.08
N GLY A 414 39.91 -2.22 2.75
CA GLY A 414 38.69 -1.54 2.31
C GLY A 414 39.01 -0.14 1.77
N SER A 415 38.00 0.70 1.64
CA SER A 415 38.11 2.04 1.04
C SER A 415 37.22 3.06 1.74
N VAL A 416 37.28 4.32 1.30
CA VAL A 416 36.37 5.40 1.70
C VAL A 416 35.33 5.59 0.59
N ARG A 417 34.07 5.69 0.99
CA ARG A 417 32.97 5.96 0.08
C ARG A 417 32.22 7.24 0.49
N ILE A 418 32.02 8.13 -0.46
CA ILE A 418 31.05 9.22 -0.36
C ILE A 418 29.92 9.01 -1.34
N SER A 419 28.76 9.51 -1.02
CA SER A 419 27.57 9.41 -1.87
C SER A 419 26.62 10.57 -1.62
N PHE A 420 26.02 11.05 -2.69
CA PHE A 420 25.06 12.16 -2.69
C PHE A 420 23.62 11.63 -2.75
N GLY A 421 22.70 12.33 -2.09
CA GLY A 421 21.27 12.09 -2.11
C GLY A 421 20.50 13.35 -2.47
N TYR A 422 19.20 13.26 -2.55
CA TYR A 422 18.33 14.38 -2.96
C TYR A 422 18.40 15.60 -2.04
N MET A 423 18.91 15.45 -0.81
CA MET A 423 19.13 16.55 0.14
C MET A 423 20.57 17.06 0.18
N SER A 424 21.47 16.49 -0.62
CA SER A 424 22.84 16.99 -0.72
C SER A 424 22.90 18.32 -1.44
N THR A 425 23.82 19.17 -1.04
CA THR A 425 24.03 20.50 -1.63
C THR A 425 25.38 20.62 -2.31
N PHE A 426 25.55 21.66 -3.09
CA PHE A 426 26.86 21.99 -3.70
C PHE A 426 27.89 22.33 -2.64
N GLU A 427 27.47 22.96 -1.55
CA GLU A 427 28.32 23.27 -0.39
C GLU A 427 28.84 21.99 0.29
N ASP A 428 28.08 20.90 0.32
CA ASP A 428 28.55 19.61 0.85
C ASP A 428 29.72 19.09 0.02
N ALA A 429 29.60 19.11 -1.30
CA ALA A 429 30.67 18.71 -2.22
C ALA A 429 31.92 19.58 -2.05
N GLN A 430 31.73 20.91 -1.99
CA GLN A 430 32.86 21.86 -1.80
C GLN A 430 33.54 21.67 -0.43
N THR A 431 32.76 21.48 0.63
CA THR A 431 33.28 21.28 1.99
C THR A 431 34.14 20.01 2.04
N PHE A 432 33.70 18.94 1.41
CA PHE A 432 34.47 17.72 1.29
C PHE A 432 35.77 17.92 0.51
N LEU A 433 35.73 18.58 -0.63
CA LEU A 433 36.92 18.87 -1.43
C LEU A 433 37.93 19.76 -0.68
N LYS A 434 37.45 20.79 -0.01
CA LYS A 434 38.30 21.64 0.86
C LYS A 434 38.95 20.83 1.97
N PHE A 435 38.24 19.89 2.59
CA PHE A 435 38.81 18.99 3.61
C PHE A 435 39.96 18.16 3.05
N ILE A 436 39.80 17.52 1.87
CA ILE A 436 40.88 16.75 1.22
C ILE A 436 42.07 17.65 0.93
N ILE A 437 41.87 18.81 0.32
CA ILE A 437 42.95 19.75 -0.04
C ILE A 437 43.66 20.27 1.21
N ALA A 438 42.93 20.72 2.20
CA ALA A 438 43.54 21.28 3.42
C ALA A 438 44.31 20.24 4.21
N THR A 439 43.83 19.00 4.27
CA THR A 439 44.45 17.95 5.10
C THR A 439 45.71 17.38 4.47
N TRP A 440 45.71 17.16 3.17
CA TRP A 440 46.81 16.45 2.48
C TRP A 440 47.67 17.31 1.57
N LEU A 441 47.15 18.40 1.00
CA LEU A 441 47.89 19.26 0.09
C LEU A 441 48.49 20.51 0.77
N CYS A 442 47.73 21.14 1.67
CA CYS A 442 48.17 22.44 2.22
C CYS A 442 48.76 22.35 3.66
N GLY A 443 48.49 21.29 4.39
CA GLY A 443 48.87 21.20 5.81
C GLY A 443 48.32 22.34 6.68
N CYS A 444 47.31 23.08 6.20
CA CYS A 444 46.74 24.30 6.77
C CYS A 444 45.32 24.09 7.29
N ASN A 445 44.87 24.94 8.22
CA ASN A 445 43.47 24.98 8.64
C ASN A 445 42.55 25.42 7.49
N MET A 446 41.42 24.78 7.32
CA MET A 446 40.41 25.03 6.27
C MET A 446 39.98 26.49 6.07
N VAL A 447 40.19 27.36 7.06
CA VAL A 447 39.77 28.77 7.05
C VAL A 447 40.56 29.61 6.04
N ASN A 448 41.75 29.20 5.63
CA ASN A 448 42.66 29.96 4.75
C ASN A 448 42.93 29.33 3.38
N CYS A 449 42.17 28.27 2.97
CA CYS A 449 42.37 27.70 1.67
C CYS A 449 41.60 28.49 0.60
N PRO A 450 42.18 28.79 -0.60
CA PRO A 450 41.47 29.41 -1.71
C PRO A 450 40.34 28.53 -2.19
N SER A 451 39.26 29.18 -2.64
CA SER A 451 38.09 28.45 -3.19
C SER A 451 38.51 27.69 -4.45
N PRO A 452 38.07 26.42 -4.63
CA PRO A 452 38.35 25.66 -5.85
C PRO A 452 37.84 26.32 -7.14
N ALA A 453 36.93 27.29 -7.03
CA ALA A 453 36.41 28.06 -8.16
C ALA A 453 37.46 28.99 -8.83
N GLU A 454 38.55 29.31 -8.14
CA GLU A 454 39.60 30.18 -8.66
C GLU A 454 40.64 29.43 -9.53
N THR A 455 40.65 28.10 -9.49
CA THR A 455 41.61 27.27 -10.22
C THR A 455 41.10 26.63 -11.51
N VAL A 456 39.77 26.71 -11.76
CA VAL A 456 39.17 26.16 -12.98
C VAL A 456 38.28 27.22 -13.64
N SER A 457 38.78 27.89 -14.68
CA SER A 457 37.93 28.71 -15.52
C SER A 457 36.94 27.80 -16.26
N PRO A 458 35.62 27.99 -16.12
CA PRO A 458 34.65 27.18 -16.85
C PRO A 458 34.69 27.54 -18.31
N VAL A 459 35.07 26.61 -19.18
CA VAL A 459 34.78 26.69 -20.62
C VAL A 459 33.26 26.44 -20.73
N MET A 460 32.51 27.54 -20.71
CA MET A 460 31.07 27.53 -20.98
C MET A 460 30.87 27.37 -22.49
N ALA A 461 30.37 26.23 -22.89
CA ALA A 461 29.69 26.11 -24.17
C ALA A 461 28.34 26.82 -24.08
N SER A 462 28.15 27.91 -24.84
CA SER A 462 26.92 28.69 -24.86
C SER A 462 25.71 27.87 -25.35
N PRO A 463 24.59 27.86 -24.62
CA PRO A 463 23.34 27.39 -25.20
C PRO A 463 22.74 28.49 -26.10
N ARG A 464 22.25 28.08 -27.25
CA ARG A 464 21.52 28.95 -28.20
C ARG A 464 20.23 29.46 -27.52
N GLU A 465 20.09 30.80 -27.60
CA GLU A 465 18.88 31.52 -27.20
C GLU A 465 17.66 31.07 -28.00
N ASN A 466 16.61 30.71 -27.33
CA ASN A 466 15.24 30.90 -27.82
C ASN A 466 14.45 31.67 -26.73
N GLY A 467 14.10 32.88 -27.10
CA GLY A 467 13.52 33.89 -26.24
C GLY A 467 12.05 33.59 -25.88
N PHE A 468 11.75 33.85 -24.64
CA PHE A 468 10.43 34.32 -24.22
C PHE A 468 10.63 35.41 -23.18
N THR A 469 10.19 36.63 -23.53
CA THR A 469 10.10 37.81 -22.67
C THR A 469 8.94 37.65 -21.68
N CYS A 470 9.20 37.90 -20.38
CA CYS A 470 8.18 38.34 -19.44
C CYS A 470 8.74 39.45 -18.55
N ASP A 471 8.03 40.56 -18.56
CA ASP A 471 8.33 41.82 -17.90
C ASP A 471 8.43 41.70 -16.37
N ASN A 472 9.52 42.28 -15.86
CA ASN A 472 9.66 42.64 -14.46
C ASN A 472 9.11 44.08 -14.26
N ASN A 473 8.19 44.22 -13.34
CA ASN A 473 8.07 45.45 -12.49
C ASN A 473 7.15 45.14 -11.31
N ILE A 474 7.68 45.20 -10.10
CA ILE A 474 7.13 46.02 -8.99
C ILE A 474 8.11 45.89 -7.80
N ALA A 475 8.45 47.11 -7.33
CA ALA A 475 9.46 47.39 -6.34
C ALA A 475 9.04 47.18 -4.87
N ASN A 476 10.07 46.86 -4.08
CA ASN A 476 10.30 47.28 -2.67
C ASN A 476 9.14 47.91 -1.85
N LYS A 477 8.89 47.34 -0.66
CA LYS A 477 9.01 48.11 0.61
C LYS A 477 8.67 47.27 1.87
N HIS A 478 9.54 47.44 2.88
CA HIS A 478 9.33 47.38 4.35
C HIS A 478 9.43 46.06 5.10
N THR A 479 10.64 45.86 5.65
CA THR A 479 10.88 45.22 6.98
C THR A 479 10.31 46.08 8.11
N PRO A 480 9.89 45.51 9.25
CA PRO A 480 10.40 46.00 10.51
C PRO A 480 10.96 44.91 11.43
N LYS A 481 12.08 45.27 12.03
CA LYS A 481 12.70 44.63 13.19
C LYS A 481 11.78 44.70 14.41
N ARG A 482 11.75 43.63 15.23
CA ARG A 482 11.45 43.82 16.67
C ARG A 482 12.15 42.72 17.52
N ASN A 483 13.12 43.19 18.23
CA ASN A 483 13.61 43.04 19.58
C ASN A 483 13.22 41.82 20.43
N ILE A 484 14.30 41.24 20.93
CA ILE A 484 14.54 40.38 22.06
C ILE A 484 13.97 40.99 23.36
N LEU A 485 13.32 40.15 24.16
CA LEU A 485 13.30 40.35 25.62
C LEU A 485 13.36 38.98 26.31
N GLU A 486 14.49 38.82 26.96
CA GLU A 486 14.70 37.78 28.00
C GLU A 486 13.86 38.13 29.23
N SER A 487 13.33 37.15 29.91
CA SER A 487 13.11 37.22 31.35
C SER A 487 13.24 35.84 31.97
N GLN A 488 14.23 35.71 32.81
CA GLN A 488 14.47 34.66 33.77
C GLN A 488 13.46 34.64 34.89
N LEU A 489 13.25 33.50 35.52
CA LEU A 489 13.10 33.20 36.94
C LEU A 489 12.28 31.93 37.11
N SER A 490 12.75 30.95 37.65
CA SER A 490 13.30 30.39 38.89
C SER A 490 12.35 29.38 39.50
N THR A 491 12.85 28.18 39.60
CA THR A 491 12.77 27.14 40.64
C THR A 491 11.68 27.20 41.72
N SER A 492 10.95 26.10 41.88
CA SER A 492 10.85 25.39 43.18
C SER A 492 9.99 24.13 43.08
N SER A 493 10.57 23.00 43.45
CA SER A 493 9.91 21.82 44.00
C SER A 493 10.21 21.83 45.53
N PRO A 494 9.73 20.89 46.33
CA PRO A 494 8.58 19.96 46.42
C PRO A 494 7.77 20.18 47.76
N PRO A 495 7.11 19.26 48.45
CA PRO A 495 7.23 17.80 48.58
C PRO A 495 5.91 16.99 48.79
N GLY A 496 5.92 15.74 48.52
CA GLY A 496 5.81 14.62 49.43
C GLY A 496 4.45 14.06 49.90
N ALA A 497 4.40 12.73 49.83
CA ALA A 497 3.65 11.78 50.65
C ALA A 497 2.15 11.59 50.28
N THR A 498 1.56 10.43 50.20
CA THR A 498 1.76 9.08 50.77
C THR A 498 0.76 8.12 50.13
N SER A 499 1.18 6.86 50.04
CA SER A 499 0.44 5.68 49.70
C SER A 499 -0.74 5.42 50.65
N VAL A 500 -1.88 4.90 50.14
CA VAL A 500 -2.72 3.91 50.89
C VAL A 500 -3.52 3.11 49.85
N SER A 501 -3.25 1.81 49.83
CA SER A 501 -4.23 0.79 49.41
C SER A 501 -5.18 0.46 50.54
N PRO A 502 -6.35 -0.07 50.23
CA PRO A 502 -6.79 -1.17 51.07
C PRO A 502 -7.28 -2.40 50.29
N GLN A 503 -7.03 -3.49 50.98
CA GLN A 503 -7.31 -4.88 50.69
C GLN A 503 -8.80 -5.27 50.76
N LEU A 504 -9.08 -6.36 50.07
CA LEU A 504 -10.04 -7.47 50.24
C LEU A 504 -10.85 -7.56 51.51
N ALA A 505 -12.13 -7.91 51.34
CA ALA A 505 -12.87 -8.76 52.31
C ALA A 505 -13.85 -9.69 51.60
N GLU A 506 -13.74 -10.95 51.95
CA GLU A 506 -14.48 -12.15 51.53
C GLU A 506 -15.87 -12.23 52.15
N GLY A 507 -16.74 -13.05 51.50
CA GLY A 507 -18.05 -13.61 51.74
C GLY A 507 -18.64 -13.75 53.11
N PRO A 508 -19.73 -14.48 53.34
CA PRO A 508 -20.02 -15.86 52.90
C PRO A 508 -21.47 -16.19 52.50
N SER A 509 -21.60 -17.47 52.10
CA SER A 509 -22.76 -18.32 51.81
C SER A 509 -23.90 -18.39 52.81
N GLU A 510 -25.07 -18.81 52.39
CA GLU A 510 -25.87 -20.00 52.80
C GLU A 510 -27.29 -19.94 52.22
N ARG A 511 -27.64 -20.99 51.53
CA ARG A 511 -28.72 -22.00 51.62
C ARG A 511 -30.01 -21.56 52.34
N ASP A 512 -31.16 -21.81 51.75
CA ASP A 512 -31.98 -22.99 52.01
C ASP A 512 -33.24 -23.10 51.13
N THR A 513 -33.50 -24.31 50.76
CA THR A 513 -34.65 -25.06 50.28
C THR A 513 -36.03 -24.59 50.71
N THR A 514 -37.08 -24.76 49.90
CA THR A 514 -38.26 -25.60 50.21
C THR A 514 -39.12 -25.87 48.95
N GLU A 515 -39.59 -27.10 48.94
CA GLU A 515 -40.49 -27.80 48.03
C GLU A 515 -41.94 -27.24 48.07
N GLY A 516 -42.69 -27.47 47.00
CA GLY A 516 -44.14 -27.31 47.02
C GLY A 516 -44.82 -27.78 45.74
N SER A 517 -45.24 -28.99 45.76
CA SER A 517 -46.01 -29.84 44.86
C SER A 517 -47.30 -29.20 44.31
N GLY A 518 -47.66 -29.62 43.08
CA GLY A 518 -49.01 -30.06 42.85
C GLY A 518 -49.79 -29.60 41.67
N ASN A 519 -50.08 -30.57 40.83
CA ASN A 519 -51.26 -30.79 39.98
C ASN A 519 -51.34 -30.33 38.55
N SER A 520 -51.16 -31.35 37.71
CA SER A 520 -51.64 -31.55 36.37
C SER A 520 -53.14 -31.36 36.18
N ILE A 521 -53.56 -30.67 35.15
CA ILE A 521 -54.81 -30.90 34.47
C ILE A 521 -54.55 -31.03 32.95
N GLU A 522 -54.80 -32.24 32.46
CA GLU A 522 -54.96 -32.58 31.07
C GLU A 522 -56.25 -31.97 30.51
N VAL A 523 -56.18 -31.28 29.36
CA VAL A 523 -57.32 -31.06 28.50
C VAL A 523 -56.92 -31.41 27.07
N GLN A 524 -57.60 -32.39 26.53
CA GLN A 524 -57.48 -32.89 25.14
C GLN A 524 -58.08 -31.93 24.11
N PRO A 525 -57.62 -31.98 22.84
CA PRO A 525 -58.01 -31.02 21.82
C PRO A 525 -59.34 -31.34 21.16
N VAL A 526 -60.10 -30.29 20.93
CA VAL A 526 -61.27 -30.31 20.06
C VAL A 526 -60.82 -29.73 18.69
N PRO A 527 -61.24 -30.35 17.56
CA PRO A 527 -60.88 -29.86 16.23
C PRO A 527 -61.71 -28.63 15.88
N VAL A 528 -61.05 -27.54 15.56
CA VAL A 528 -61.73 -26.39 14.97
C VAL A 528 -61.49 -26.40 13.44
N GLU A 529 -62.61 -26.47 12.76
CA GLU A 529 -62.76 -26.39 11.36
C GLU A 529 -62.21 -25.10 10.77
N CYS A 530 -61.81 -25.23 9.53
CA CYS A 530 -61.45 -24.23 8.57
C CYS A 530 -62.32 -22.96 8.69
N ALA A 531 -61.69 -21.84 9.08
CA ALA A 531 -62.31 -20.52 9.00
C ALA A 531 -61.57 -19.67 7.98
N THR A 532 -62.14 -19.60 6.81
CA THR A 532 -62.27 -18.42 5.93
C THR A 532 -61.13 -17.45 5.77
N ASN A 533 -60.58 -17.36 4.55
CA ASN A 533 -59.95 -16.24 3.87
C ASN A 533 -60.22 -14.86 4.48
N ALA A 534 -59.42 -14.46 5.43
CA ALA A 534 -59.16 -13.05 5.66
C ALA A 534 -58.29 -12.58 4.48
N SER A 535 -58.78 -11.65 3.70
CA SER A 535 -58.07 -11.06 2.54
C SER A 535 -56.71 -10.52 3.01
N ARG A 536 -55.63 -11.27 2.74
CA ARG A 536 -54.25 -10.76 2.90
C ARG A 536 -54.11 -9.53 2.02
N MET A 537 -53.77 -8.39 2.58
CA MET A 537 -53.48 -7.17 1.83
C MET A 537 -52.30 -7.48 0.87
N PRO A 538 -52.40 -7.06 -0.41
CA PRO A 538 -51.33 -7.29 -1.37
C PRO A 538 -50.04 -6.60 -0.86
N VAL A 539 -48.93 -7.32 -0.90
CA VAL A 539 -47.60 -6.75 -0.57
C VAL A 539 -47.24 -5.76 -1.68
N THR A 540 -46.95 -4.52 -1.32
CA THR A 540 -46.66 -3.45 -2.27
C THR A 540 -45.40 -2.67 -1.86
N VAL A 541 -44.75 -2.03 -2.85
CA VAL A 541 -43.69 -1.08 -2.66
C VAL A 541 -44.24 0.21 -2.09
N THR A 542 -43.77 0.63 -0.91
CA THR A 542 -44.23 1.86 -0.24
C THR A 542 -43.34 3.06 -0.56
N ASN A 543 -42.02 2.88 -0.63
CA ASN A 543 -41.05 3.94 -0.93
C ASN A 543 -39.87 3.41 -1.74
N ILE A 544 -39.27 4.27 -2.54
CA ILE A 544 -38.04 4.02 -3.29
C ILE A 544 -37.04 5.12 -3.00
N TYR A 545 -35.83 4.73 -2.60
CA TYR A 545 -34.76 5.65 -2.26
C TYR A 545 -33.49 5.39 -3.08
N LEU A 546 -32.93 6.45 -3.66
CA LEU A 546 -31.61 6.48 -4.23
C LEU A 546 -30.62 7.16 -3.29
N TYR A 547 -29.36 6.77 -3.45
CA TYR A 547 -28.24 7.40 -2.76
C TYR A 547 -27.16 7.70 -3.80
N PRO A 548 -27.33 8.70 -4.68
CA PRO A 548 -26.42 8.94 -5.80
C PRO A 548 -24.96 9.00 -5.36
N ILE A 549 -24.70 9.73 -4.26
CA ILE A 549 -23.38 9.81 -3.64
C ILE A 549 -23.32 8.88 -2.43
N LYS A 550 -22.37 7.96 -2.42
CA LYS A 550 -22.16 7.01 -1.32
C LYS A 550 -21.99 7.77 0.00
N SER A 551 -22.71 7.35 1.03
CA SER A 551 -22.74 7.97 2.37
C SER A 551 -23.46 9.31 2.50
N CYS A 552 -23.99 9.92 1.44
CA CYS A 552 -24.82 11.12 1.51
C CYS A 552 -26.30 10.79 1.76
N ALA A 553 -27.17 11.81 1.84
CA ALA A 553 -28.61 11.68 2.10
C ALA A 553 -29.33 10.85 1.02
N ALA A 554 -30.51 10.37 1.36
CA ALA A 554 -31.41 9.72 0.43
C ALA A 554 -32.07 10.73 -0.53
N PHE A 555 -32.32 10.29 -1.76
CA PHE A 555 -33.18 10.93 -2.73
C PHE A 555 -34.43 10.06 -2.97
N GLU A 556 -35.58 10.49 -2.48
CA GLU A 556 -36.84 9.75 -2.60
C GLU A 556 -37.51 10.00 -3.95
N VAL A 557 -38.03 8.93 -4.57
CA VAL A 557 -38.67 8.99 -5.90
C VAL A 557 -39.93 8.13 -5.96
N ALA A 558 -40.91 8.54 -6.76
CA ALA A 558 -42.12 7.75 -6.98
C ALA A 558 -41.89 6.61 -7.98
N GLN A 559 -40.99 6.80 -8.93
CA GLN A 559 -40.59 5.81 -9.95
C GLN A 559 -39.17 6.09 -10.40
N TRP A 560 -38.43 5.04 -10.79
CA TRP A 560 -37.06 5.20 -11.24
C TRP A 560 -36.58 4.10 -12.18
N PRO A 561 -35.76 4.43 -13.22
CA PRO A 561 -35.22 3.45 -14.15
C PRO A 561 -34.25 2.46 -13.44
N VAL A 562 -34.33 1.20 -13.89
CA VAL A 562 -33.46 0.11 -13.44
C VAL A 562 -32.45 -0.21 -14.54
N GLY A 563 -31.15 -0.19 -14.18
CA GLY A 563 -30.04 -0.53 -15.06
C GLY A 563 -29.31 -1.81 -14.63
N ASN A 564 -28.21 -2.10 -15.32
CA ASN A 564 -27.43 -3.32 -15.06
C ASN A 564 -26.74 -3.35 -13.68
N GLN A 565 -26.57 -2.20 -13.02
CA GLN A 565 -25.93 -2.07 -11.71
C GLN A 565 -26.92 -1.80 -10.57
N GLY A 566 -28.22 -1.87 -10.80
CA GLY A 566 -29.28 -1.53 -9.86
C GLY A 566 -30.09 -0.33 -10.33
N LEU A 567 -30.66 0.47 -9.41
CA LEU A 567 -31.32 1.73 -9.76
C LEU A 567 -30.30 2.66 -10.44
N LEU A 568 -30.71 3.26 -11.57
CA LEU A 568 -29.82 4.11 -12.36
C LEU A 568 -29.18 5.20 -11.50
N TYR A 569 -27.86 5.32 -11.54
CA TYR A 569 -27.07 6.25 -10.75
C TYR A 569 -27.06 6.01 -9.23
N ASP A 570 -27.59 4.93 -8.69
CA ASP A 570 -27.50 4.63 -7.27
C ASP A 570 -26.04 4.33 -6.87
N ARG A 571 -25.47 5.07 -5.91
CA ARG A 571 -24.06 4.99 -5.46
C ARG A 571 -23.04 4.99 -6.60
N SER A 572 -23.28 5.81 -7.63
CA SER A 572 -22.34 6.01 -8.74
C SER A 572 -21.22 6.98 -8.41
N TRP A 573 -21.38 7.79 -7.37
CA TRP A 573 -20.37 8.73 -6.86
C TRP A 573 -20.00 8.44 -5.40
N MET A 574 -18.79 8.86 -5.02
CA MET A 574 -18.37 8.89 -3.62
C MET A 574 -17.41 10.05 -3.35
N VAL A 575 -17.37 10.49 -2.09
CA VAL A 575 -16.40 11.48 -1.62
C VAL A 575 -15.17 10.74 -1.11
N VAL A 576 -14.01 11.18 -1.56
CA VAL A 576 -12.70 10.63 -1.13
C VAL A 576 -11.84 11.73 -0.55
N ASN A 577 -10.93 11.37 0.35
CA ASN A 577 -9.90 12.29 0.81
C ASN A 577 -8.79 12.41 -0.23
N GLN A 578 -7.79 13.28 0.03
CA GLN A 578 -6.60 13.46 -0.82
C GLN A 578 -5.83 12.16 -1.16
N ASN A 579 -6.08 11.06 -0.46
CA ASN A 579 -5.46 9.76 -0.67
C ASN A 579 -6.34 8.79 -1.50
N GLY A 580 -7.44 9.26 -2.07
CA GLY A 580 -8.39 8.41 -2.80
C GLY A 580 -9.19 7.44 -1.93
N VAL A 581 -9.16 7.59 -0.59
CA VAL A 581 -9.91 6.75 0.34
C VAL A 581 -11.31 7.31 0.55
N CYS A 582 -12.33 6.44 0.41
CA CYS A 582 -13.74 6.82 0.58
C CYS A 582 -14.02 7.34 2.00
N ILE A 583 -14.60 8.53 2.08
CA ILE A 583 -15.12 9.11 3.33
C ILE A 583 -16.53 8.58 3.54
N THR A 584 -16.75 7.89 4.66
CA THR A 584 -18.05 7.28 4.99
C THR A 584 -18.76 8.01 6.10
N GLN A 585 -20.11 7.88 6.21
CA GLN A 585 -20.85 8.43 7.35
C GLN A 585 -20.35 7.94 8.72
N LYS A 586 -19.71 6.76 8.76
CA LYS A 586 -19.13 6.26 10.02
C LYS A 586 -17.96 7.13 10.50
N GLN A 587 -17.21 7.72 9.56
CA GLN A 587 -16.07 8.59 9.83
C GLN A 587 -16.52 10.04 9.94
N GLU A 588 -17.41 10.47 9.03
CA GLU A 588 -17.89 11.83 8.91
C GLU A 588 -19.43 11.86 8.83
N PRO A 589 -20.12 11.91 9.98
CA PRO A 589 -21.60 11.91 10.02
C PRO A 589 -22.25 13.06 9.22
N ARG A 590 -21.58 14.22 9.09
CA ARG A 590 -22.12 15.38 8.35
C ARG A 590 -22.47 15.08 6.89
N LEU A 591 -21.90 14.01 6.31
CA LEU A 591 -22.28 13.55 4.98
C LEU A 591 -23.79 13.27 4.85
N CYS A 592 -24.51 12.95 5.94
CA CYS A 592 -25.96 12.77 5.89
C CYS A 592 -26.74 14.06 5.57
N PHE A 593 -26.13 15.23 5.71
CA PHE A 593 -26.73 16.52 5.37
C PHE A 593 -26.54 16.91 3.91
N VAL A 594 -25.67 16.23 3.16
CA VAL A 594 -25.48 16.44 1.74
C VAL A 594 -26.61 15.75 0.98
N GLN A 595 -27.42 16.56 0.28
CA GLN A 595 -28.63 16.15 -0.42
C GLN A 595 -28.43 16.17 -1.94
N PRO A 596 -28.06 15.03 -2.56
CA PRO A 596 -27.97 14.90 -4.00
C PRO A 596 -29.36 14.67 -4.59
N GLN A 597 -29.73 15.37 -5.66
CA GLN A 597 -30.95 15.23 -6.43
C GLN A 597 -30.60 15.07 -7.90
N ILE A 598 -31.15 14.08 -8.59
CA ILE A 598 -30.88 13.81 -9.99
C ILE A 598 -32.09 14.23 -10.80
N ASP A 599 -31.83 14.97 -11.86
CA ASP A 599 -32.80 15.31 -12.89
C ASP A 599 -32.34 14.65 -14.20
N LEU A 600 -33.12 13.67 -14.65
CA LEU A 600 -32.80 12.89 -15.85
C LEU A 600 -33.20 13.62 -17.17
N GLU A 601 -34.06 14.65 -17.12
CA GLU A 601 -34.47 15.40 -18.29
C GLU A 601 -33.35 16.35 -18.74
N ILE A 602 -32.69 17.01 -17.77
CA ILE A 602 -31.60 17.93 -18.04
C ILE A 602 -30.21 17.32 -17.81
N ASN A 603 -30.13 16.01 -17.48
CA ASN A 603 -28.90 15.25 -17.25
C ASN A 603 -27.98 15.88 -16.20
N VAL A 604 -28.50 16.29 -15.05
CA VAL A 604 -27.77 16.98 -14.00
C VAL A 604 -28.04 16.38 -12.63
N MET A 605 -27.00 16.23 -11.81
CA MET A 605 -27.11 16.01 -10.36
C MET A 605 -26.87 17.33 -9.63
N THR A 606 -27.87 17.82 -8.91
CA THR A 606 -27.77 18.99 -8.03
C THR A 606 -27.45 18.53 -6.62
N ILE A 607 -26.42 19.11 -5.99
CA ILE A 607 -25.97 18.80 -4.64
C ILE A 607 -26.22 20.02 -3.75
N LYS A 608 -26.91 19.81 -2.63
CA LYS A 608 -27.27 20.86 -1.65
C LYS A 608 -26.85 20.44 -0.24
N ALA A 609 -26.47 21.40 0.57
CA ALA A 609 -26.32 21.25 2.02
C ALA A 609 -26.66 22.58 2.70
N GLU A 610 -27.07 22.54 3.97
CA GLU A 610 -27.39 23.73 4.74
C GLU A 610 -26.12 24.60 4.90
N GLY A 611 -26.26 25.90 4.62
CA GLY A 611 -25.14 26.84 4.67
C GLY A 611 -24.21 26.84 3.47
N MET A 612 -24.52 26.06 2.42
CA MET A 612 -23.71 25.96 1.20
C MET A 612 -24.52 26.34 -0.03
N ASP A 613 -23.89 27.03 -0.98
CA ASP A 613 -24.50 27.29 -2.29
C ASP A 613 -24.65 25.95 -3.06
N PRO A 614 -25.82 25.73 -3.72
CA PRO A 614 -25.98 24.51 -4.51
C PRO A 614 -24.97 24.40 -5.67
N ILE A 615 -24.50 23.19 -5.94
CA ILE A 615 -23.69 22.91 -7.12
C ILE A 615 -24.36 21.89 -8.03
N SER A 616 -24.04 21.93 -9.32
CA SER A 616 -24.51 21.01 -10.34
C SER A 616 -23.35 20.21 -10.91
N VAL A 617 -23.54 18.91 -11.06
CA VAL A 617 -22.61 17.95 -11.66
C VAL A 617 -23.31 17.28 -12.84
N SER A 618 -22.71 17.31 -14.03
CA SER A 618 -23.25 16.65 -15.22
C SER A 618 -23.35 15.14 -15.03
N LEU A 619 -24.43 14.52 -15.53
CA LEU A 619 -24.58 13.09 -15.63
C LEU A 619 -23.96 12.53 -16.93
N GLU A 620 -23.70 13.39 -17.92
CA GLU A 620 -23.01 13.03 -19.15
C GLU A 620 -21.51 12.96 -18.91
N GLU A 621 -20.82 12.10 -19.64
CA GLU A 621 -19.37 12.05 -19.66
C GLU A 621 -18.86 13.19 -20.55
N ASP A 622 -17.99 14.04 -20.03
CA ASP A 622 -17.22 14.97 -20.84
C ASP A 622 -16.24 14.18 -21.73
N VAL A 623 -16.72 13.80 -22.92
CA VAL A 623 -15.93 13.06 -23.93
C VAL A 623 -14.71 13.86 -24.45
N GLY A 624 -14.56 15.12 -24.04
CA GLY A 624 -13.53 16.05 -24.53
C GLY A 624 -12.31 16.26 -23.64
N THR A 625 -12.36 15.88 -22.39
CA THR A 625 -11.20 16.01 -21.47
C THR A 625 -10.82 14.63 -20.95
N GLN A 626 -9.64 14.15 -21.33
CA GLN A 626 -9.02 12.96 -20.72
C GLN A 626 -8.74 13.26 -19.25
N MET A 627 -9.77 13.14 -18.38
CA MET A 627 -9.54 13.15 -16.94
C MET A 627 -8.75 11.89 -16.56
N PRO A 628 -7.67 12.01 -15.78
CA PRO A 628 -6.88 10.85 -15.39
C PRO A 628 -7.75 9.87 -14.60
N ILE A 629 -7.83 8.64 -15.12
CA ILE A 629 -8.49 7.54 -14.43
C ILE A 629 -7.63 7.18 -13.23
N SER A 630 -8.24 7.20 -12.04
CA SER A 630 -7.60 6.79 -10.79
C SER A 630 -8.27 5.54 -10.25
N GLN A 631 -7.52 4.74 -9.50
CA GLN A 631 -8.07 3.58 -8.81
C GLN A 631 -8.47 3.97 -7.38
N SER A 632 -9.74 3.74 -7.07
CA SER A 632 -10.30 3.92 -5.73
C SER A 632 -10.75 2.59 -5.15
N LYS A 633 -10.93 2.50 -3.82
CA LYS A 633 -11.32 1.27 -3.15
C LYS A 633 -12.70 1.39 -2.51
N VAL A 634 -13.57 0.43 -2.80
CA VAL A 634 -14.86 0.25 -2.12
C VAL A 634 -14.86 -1.10 -1.42
N CYS A 635 -14.88 -1.10 -0.08
CA CYS A 635 -14.73 -2.30 0.74
C CYS A 635 -13.45 -3.08 0.39
N SER A 636 -13.56 -4.31 -0.10
CA SER A 636 -12.44 -5.15 -0.50
C SER A 636 -12.10 -5.09 -1.99
N HIS A 637 -12.85 -4.30 -2.80
CA HIS A 637 -12.71 -4.25 -4.25
C HIS A 637 -12.12 -2.92 -4.72
N ARG A 638 -11.26 -2.98 -5.72
CA ARG A 638 -10.75 -1.81 -6.44
C ARG A 638 -11.72 -1.44 -7.55
N VAL A 639 -11.89 -0.13 -7.78
CA VAL A 639 -12.81 0.43 -8.77
C VAL A 639 -12.08 1.53 -9.53
N GLN A 640 -12.16 1.53 -10.84
CA GLN A 640 -11.69 2.64 -11.65
C GLN A 640 -12.68 3.80 -11.54
N THR A 641 -12.15 4.98 -11.27
CA THR A 641 -12.92 6.19 -11.02
C THR A 641 -12.26 7.41 -11.67
N TYR A 642 -13.02 8.44 -11.91
CA TYR A 642 -12.50 9.74 -12.34
C TYR A 642 -13.05 10.87 -11.48
N SER A 643 -12.31 11.99 -11.44
CA SER A 643 -12.69 13.16 -10.65
C SER A 643 -13.85 13.91 -11.31
N CYS A 644 -14.79 14.41 -10.52
CA CYS A 644 -15.87 15.29 -10.98
C CYS A 644 -15.47 16.77 -11.05
N GLY A 645 -14.16 17.07 -11.05
CA GLY A 645 -13.61 18.41 -11.27
C GLY A 645 -13.40 19.24 -10.00
N GLY A 646 -12.64 20.34 -10.16
CA GLY A 646 -12.21 21.18 -9.04
C GLY A 646 -13.34 21.91 -8.32
N ARG A 647 -14.45 22.24 -8.99
CA ARG A 647 -15.60 22.92 -8.37
C ARG A 647 -16.28 22.03 -7.32
N SER A 648 -16.52 20.76 -7.64
CA SER A 648 -17.09 19.81 -6.68
C SER A 648 -16.11 19.50 -5.55
N ALA A 649 -14.80 19.40 -5.84
CA ALA A 649 -13.78 19.22 -4.83
C ALA A 649 -13.71 20.38 -3.83
N ALA A 650 -13.73 21.63 -4.32
CA ALA A 650 -13.76 22.81 -3.48
C ALA A 650 -14.99 22.84 -2.58
N TRP A 651 -16.18 22.55 -3.14
CA TRP A 651 -17.44 22.54 -2.40
C TRP A 651 -17.44 21.53 -1.25
N PHE A 652 -17.02 20.26 -1.53
CA PHE A 652 -16.94 19.26 -0.48
C PHE A 652 -15.85 19.55 0.55
N SER A 653 -14.73 20.13 0.11
CA SER A 653 -13.64 20.52 1.01
C SER A 653 -14.06 21.63 1.97
N GLU A 654 -14.81 22.62 1.48
CA GLU A 654 -15.39 23.67 2.30
C GLU A 654 -16.42 23.11 3.29
N PHE A 655 -17.37 22.31 2.81
CA PHE A 655 -18.40 21.70 3.65
C PHE A 655 -17.81 20.82 4.76
N LEU A 656 -16.80 20.03 4.46
CA LEU A 656 -16.18 19.10 5.43
C LEU A 656 -15.00 19.71 6.20
N GLY A 657 -14.55 20.93 5.84
CA GLY A 657 -13.41 21.60 6.47
C GLY A 657 -12.08 20.89 6.27
N ARG A 658 -11.95 20.10 5.21
CA ARG A 658 -10.75 19.35 4.85
C ARG A 658 -10.71 19.02 3.38
N GLU A 659 -9.51 18.89 2.81
CA GLU A 659 -9.34 18.55 1.40
C GLU A 659 -9.97 17.20 1.06
N CYS A 660 -10.89 17.21 0.08
CA CYS A 660 -11.55 16.01 -0.42
C CYS A 660 -12.08 16.23 -1.84
N TYR A 661 -12.43 15.11 -2.49
CA TYR A 661 -12.79 15.10 -3.91
C TYR A 661 -14.05 14.28 -4.12
N LEU A 662 -14.94 14.75 -5.00
CA LEU A 662 -16.03 13.93 -5.52
C LEU A 662 -15.53 13.15 -6.73
N ILE A 663 -15.67 11.83 -6.70
CA ILE A 663 -15.27 10.94 -7.79
C ILE A 663 -16.46 10.11 -8.26
N ARG A 664 -16.42 9.69 -9.52
CA ARG A 664 -17.45 8.85 -10.16
C ARG A 664 -16.83 7.52 -10.62
N GLN A 665 -17.59 6.42 -10.56
CA GLN A 665 -17.20 5.14 -11.12
C GLN A 665 -17.21 5.19 -12.65
N CYS A 666 -16.18 4.59 -13.29
CA CYS A 666 -16.16 4.44 -14.74
C CYS A 666 -17.26 3.44 -15.16
N PRO A 667 -18.12 3.76 -16.17
CA PRO A 667 -19.24 2.92 -16.57
C PRO A 667 -18.86 1.53 -17.08
N ASP A 668 -17.72 1.41 -17.76
CA ASP A 668 -17.31 0.17 -18.44
C ASP A 668 -16.65 -0.87 -17.50
N VAL A 669 -16.48 -0.53 -16.24
CA VAL A 669 -15.80 -1.41 -15.29
C VAL A 669 -16.80 -2.33 -14.59
N LYS A 670 -16.74 -3.62 -14.90
CA LYS A 670 -17.55 -4.65 -14.26
C LYS A 670 -16.96 -5.01 -12.89
N ARG A 671 -17.74 -4.85 -11.84
CA ARG A 671 -17.46 -5.28 -10.49
C ARG A 671 -18.43 -6.36 -10.08
N ASN A 672 -17.95 -7.57 -9.81
CA ASN A 672 -18.78 -8.72 -9.47
C ASN A 672 -19.15 -8.76 -7.99
N ALA A 673 -20.38 -9.20 -7.67
CA ALA A 673 -20.79 -9.52 -6.31
C ALA A 673 -20.00 -10.73 -5.77
N LYS A 674 -19.82 -10.82 -4.46
CA LYS A 674 -19.29 -12.03 -3.82
C LYS A 674 -20.39 -13.10 -3.85
N GLU A 675 -20.18 -14.16 -4.61
CA GLU A 675 -21.03 -15.36 -4.55
C GLU A 675 -20.54 -16.29 -3.45
N ASN A 676 -21.44 -16.66 -2.54
CA ASN A 676 -21.24 -17.80 -1.64
C ASN A 676 -21.61 -19.06 -2.45
N HIS A 677 -20.65 -19.65 -3.14
CA HIS A 677 -20.86 -20.92 -3.81
C HIS A 677 -20.92 -22.06 -2.79
N GLU A 678 -22.06 -22.70 -2.68
CA GLU A 678 -22.15 -24.11 -2.31
C GLU A 678 -21.58 -24.94 -3.47
N LYS A 679 -20.75 -25.91 -3.15
CA LYS A 679 -19.97 -26.68 -4.12
C LYS A 679 -20.91 -27.38 -5.12
N GLY A 680 -20.92 -27.00 -6.38
CA GLY A 680 -21.45 -27.79 -7.47
C GLY A 680 -22.21 -27.09 -8.60
N GLU A 681 -22.45 -25.78 -8.58
CA GLU A 681 -23.17 -25.10 -9.66
C GLU A 681 -22.24 -24.33 -10.61
N ALA A 682 -22.59 -24.35 -11.89
CA ALA A 682 -21.88 -23.61 -12.96
C ALA A 682 -21.88 -22.10 -12.70
N PRO A 683 -20.86 -21.34 -13.14
CA PRO A 683 -20.76 -19.90 -12.89
C PRO A 683 -21.92 -19.16 -13.59
N VAL A 684 -22.84 -18.63 -12.80
CA VAL A 684 -23.90 -17.71 -13.24
C VAL A 684 -23.25 -16.39 -13.67
N MET A 685 -23.71 -15.81 -14.77
CA MET A 685 -23.17 -14.57 -15.35
C MET A 685 -23.02 -13.46 -14.28
N ALA A 686 -21.81 -12.91 -14.19
CA ALA A 686 -21.44 -11.93 -13.19
C ALA A 686 -22.26 -10.64 -13.30
N SER A 687 -23.12 -10.38 -12.31
CA SER A 687 -23.88 -9.13 -12.20
C SER A 687 -22.96 -7.97 -11.77
N SER A 688 -23.03 -6.85 -12.50
CA SER A 688 -22.21 -5.66 -12.22
C SER A 688 -22.73 -4.87 -11.01
N LEU A 689 -21.84 -4.35 -10.16
CA LEU A 689 -22.16 -3.49 -9.02
C LEU A 689 -21.67 -2.05 -9.22
N SER A 690 -22.45 -1.08 -8.73
CA SER A 690 -22.01 0.30 -8.51
C SER A 690 -21.05 0.39 -7.30
N LEU A 691 -20.86 1.57 -6.69
CA LEU A 691 -20.07 1.74 -5.45
C LEU A 691 -20.83 1.23 -4.21
N VAL A 692 -21.84 0.38 -4.35
CA VAL A 692 -22.49 -0.35 -3.24
C VAL A 692 -21.51 -1.31 -2.56
N ASN A 693 -21.84 -1.79 -1.36
CA ASN A 693 -20.96 -2.71 -0.65
C ASN A 693 -21.06 -4.17 -1.11
N GLU A 694 -22.28 -4.72 -1.17
CA GLU A 694 -22.51 -6.17 -1.30
C GLU A 694 -23.51 -6.56 -2.40
N ALA A 695 -24.60 -5.80 -2.60
CA ALA A 695 -25.63 -6.11 -3.57
C ALA A 695 -26.20 -4.86 -4.25
N GLN A 696 -26.93 -5.04 -5.35
CA GLN A 696 -27.51 -3.96 -6.13
C GLN A 696 -28.60 -3.20 -5.37
N TYR A 697 -29.39 -3.92 -4.56
CA TYR A 697 -30.48 -3.32 -3.79
C TYR A 697 -30.48 -3.85 -2.35
N LEU A 698 -30.96 -3.01 -1.44
CA LEU A 698 -31.37 -3.38 -0.10
C LEU A 698 -32.89 -3.17 0.01
N LEU A 699 -33.63 -4.22 0.35
CA LEU A 699 -35.05 -4.18 0.64
C LEU A 699 -35.28 -4.31 2.15
N ILE A 700 -36.17 -3.49 2.69
CA ILE A 700 -36.67 -3.60 4.07
C ILE A 700 -38.19 -3.61 4.11
N ASN A 701 -38.72 -4.21 5.15
CA ASN A 701 -40.15 -4.27 5.37
C ASN A 701 -40.58 -3.28 6.47
N GLN A 702 -41.52 -2.40 6.16
CA GLN A 702 -42.02 -1.38 7.07
C GLN A 702 -42.62 -1.98 8.35
N THR A 703 -43.30 -3.13 8.24
CA THR A 703 -43.87 -3.84 9.37
C THR A 703 -42.78 -4.34 10.33
N SER A 704 -41.65 -4.79 9.82
CA SER A 704 -40.47 -5.15 10.58
C SER A 704 -39.86 -3.93 11.31
N VAL A 705 -39.81 -2.76 10.63
CA VAL A 705 -39.35 -1.49 11.22
C VAL A 705 -40.30 -1.04 12.34
N LEU A 706 -41.60 -1.20 12.21
CA LEU A 706 -42.56 -0.88 13.27
C LEU A 706 -42.32 -1.74 14.51
N GLN A 707 -42.16 -3.05 14.36
CA GLN A 707 -41.85 -3.92 15.50
C GLN A 707 -40.52 -3.53 16.20
N LEU A 708 -39.47 -3.16 15.45
CA LEU A 708 -38.26 -2.64 16.04
C LEU A 708 -38.50 -1.30 16.74
N SER A 709 -39.34 -0.43 16.18
CA SER A 709 -39.72 0.86 16.80
C SER A 709 -40.36 0.66 18.16
N ASP A 710 -41.30 -0.27 18.27
CA ASP A 710 -41.99 -0.59 19.54
C ASP A 710 -40.98 -1.08 20.60
N HIS A 711 -40.04 -1.90 20.17
CA HIS A 711 -38.97 -2.38 21.04
C HIS A 711 -38.04 -1.27 21.53
N ILE A 712 -37.68 -0.34 20.64
CA ILE A 712 -36.84 0.83 20.97
C ILE A 712 -37.60 1.78 21.89
N THR A 713 -38.90 2.02 21.64
CA THR A 713 -39.77 2.88 22.45
C THR A 713 -39.92 2.33 23.88
N ALA A 714 -40.09 1.01 24.03
CA ALA A 714 -40.13 0.37 25.33
C ALA A 714 -38.82 0.55 26.14
N ARG A 715 -37.67 0.70 25.49
CA ARG A 715 -36.36 0.87 26.15
C ARG A 715 -36.00 2.33 26.40
N LEU A 716 -36.33 3.23 25.50
CA LEU A 716 -35.94 4.66 25.55
C LEU A 716 -37.05 5.56 26.17
N GLY A 717 -38.30 5.09 26.21
CA GLY A 717 -39.44 5.88 26.67
C GLY A 717 -39.90 6.95 25.64
N GLU A 718 -39.30 7.02 24.46
CA GLU A 718 -39.66 7.98 23.43
C GLU A 718 -40.05 7.24 22.12
N SER A 719 -41.18 7.62 21.56
CA SER A 719 -41.62 7.13 20.24
C SER A 719 -40.92 7.92 19.14
N LEU A 720 -40.29 7.21 18.22
CA LEU A 720 -39.61 7.80 17.08
C LEU A 720 -40.51 7.70 15.81
N PRO A 721 -40.56 8.76 14.99
CA PRO A 721 -41.31 8.69 13.73
C PRO A 721 -40.76 7.59 12.82
N LEU A 722 -41.64 6.76 12.29
CA LEU A 722 -41.31 5.61 11.44
C LEU A 722 -40.35 5.98 10.28
N GLN A 723 -40.58 7.10 9.64
CA GLN A 723 -39.73 7.58 8.52
C GLN A 723 -38.30 7.84 8.94
N LYS A 724 -38.06 8.35 10.17
CA LYS A 724 -36.70 8.54 10.70
C LYS A 724 -35.95 7.20 10.88
N LEU A 725 -36.71 6.16 11.24
CA LEU A 725 -36.15 4.81 11.39
C LEU A 725 -35.84 4.20 10.03
N ILE A 726 -36.72 4.32 9.05
CA ILE A 726 -36.53 3.82 7.69
C ILE A 726 -35.26 4.41 7.07
N HIS A 727 -35.04 5.71 7.20
CA HIS A 727 -33.86 6.41 6.66
C HIS A 727 -32.53 5.91 7.26
N ARG A 728 -32.52 5.43 8.52
CA ARG A 728 -31.30 4.87 9.15
C ARG A 728 -30.82 3.58 8.48
N PHE A 729 -31.74 2.80 7.92
CA PHE A 729 -31.41 1.56 7.24
C PHE A 729 -30.81 1.77 5.86
N ARG A 730 -31.04 2.95 5.23
CA ARG A 730 -30.53 3.31 3.90
C ARG A 730 -30.87 2.28 2.83
N ALA A 731 -32.13 1.78 2.89
CA ALA A 731 -32.67 0.83 1.94
C ALA A 731 -33.03 1.52 0.60
N ASN A 732 -32.98 0.77 -0.49
CA ASN A 732 -33.45 1.21 -1.80
C ASN A 732 -34.94 1.01 -1.96
N ILE A 733 -35.48 -0.11 -1.46
CA ILE A 733 -36.87 -0.52 -1.62
C ILE A 733 -37.48 -0.74 -0.22
N VAL A 734 -38.59 -0.09 0.05
CA VAL A 734 -39.40 -0.31 1.25
C VAL A 734 -40.72 -0.94 0.83
N ILE A 735 -41.09 -2.01 1.49
CA ILE A 735 -42.34 -2.72 1.27
C ILE A 735 -43.17 -2.77 2.56
N SER A 736 -44.44 -3.12 2.45
CA SER A 736 -45.28 -3.41 3.60
C SER A 736 -45.91 -4.81 3.44
N THR A 737 -45.70 -5.65 4.48
CA THR A 737 -46.32 -6.99 4.57
C THR A 737 -47.26 -7.09 5.78
N ASN A 738 -48.00 -8.19 5.86
CA ASN A 738 -48.91 -8.41 7.01
C ASN A 738 -48.15 -8.78 8.28
N GLU A 739 -47.07 -9.52 8.14
CA GLU A 739 -46.23 -10.00 9.27
C GLU A 739 -44.81 -9.38 9.22
N PRO A 740 -44.22 -9.08 10.37
CA PRO A 740 -42.81 -8.62 10.41
C PRO A 740 -41.86 -9.74 10.00
N PHE A 741 -40.77 -9.37 9.33
CA PHE A 741 -39.71 -10.28 8.87
C PHE A 741 -40.17 -11.36 7.88
N GLU A 742 -41.30 -11.16 7.19
CA GLU A 742 -41.79 -12.07 6.15
C GLU A 742 -40.79 -12.18 5.01
N GLU A 743 -40.10 -11.10 4.71
CA GLU A 743 -39.03 -11.01 3.69
C GLU A 743 -37.88 -11.98 3.88
N ASP A 744 -37.59 -12.44 5.10
CA ASP A 744 -36.50 -13.37 5.40
C ASP A 744 -36.71 -14.78 4.85
N LYS A 745 -37.97 -15.12 4.55
CA LYS A 745 -38.37 -16.43 4.03
C LYS A 745 -38.26 -16.54 2.51
N TRP A 746 -38.01 -15.43 1.81
CA TRP A 746 -38.08 -15.35 0.36
C TRP A 746 -36.78 -15.78 -0.29
N ASP A 747 -36.86 -16.42 -1.47
CA ASP A 747 -35.75 -16.81 -2.33
C ASP A 747 -35.68 -15.96 -3.60
N ASN A 748 -36.82 -15.75 -4.26
CA ASN A 748 -36.95 -14.88 -5.42
C ASN A 748 -38.17 -13.97 -5.24
N ILE A 749 -38.14 -12.78 -5.82
CA ILE A 749 -39.28 -11.86 -5.83
C ILE A 749 -39.46 -11.24 -7.20
N ALA A 750 -40.74 -11.02 -7.57
CA ALA A 750 -41.11 -10.19 -8.69
C ALA A 750 -41.76 -8.89 -8.17
N ILE A 751 -41.35 -7.74 -8.70
CA ILE A 751 -41.96 -6.42 -8.41
C ILE A 751 -42.37 -5.80 -9.72
N GLY A 752 -43.68 -5.80 -9.98
CA GLY A 752 -44.20 -5.47 -11.32
C GLY A 752 -43.66 -6.42 -12.37
N SER A 753 -42.95 -5.90 -13.38
CA SER A 753 -42.32 -6.70 -14.44
C SER A 753 -40.88 -7.10 -14.12
N LEU A 754 -40.31 -6.63 -12.98
CA LEU A 754 -38.95 -6.84 -12.58
C LEU A 754 -38.81 -8.10 -11.74
N HIS A 755 -37.74 -8.89 -11.98
CA HIS A 755 -37.44 -10.10 -11.22
C HIS A 755 -36.11 -9.98 -10.51
N PHE A 756 -36.07 -10.36 -9.23
CA PHE A 756 -34.93 -10.26 -8.37
C PHE A 756 -34.64 -11.59 -7.67
N LYS A 757 -33.33 -11.91 -7.52
CA LYS A 757 -32.85 -12.99 -6.67
C LYS A 757 -32.51 -12.44 -5.30
N VAL A 758 -32.91 -13.14 -4.24
CA VAL A 758 -32.54 -12.82 -2.87
C VAL A 758 -31.15 -13.38 -2.56
N MET A 759 -30.21 -12.50 -2.19
CA MET A 759 -28.82 -12.86 -1.93
C MET A 759 -28.54 -13.18 -0.45
N GLY A 760 -29.54 -13.02 0.40
CA GLY A 760 -29.45 -13.25 1.84
C GLY A 760 -29.75 -12.01 2.68
N PRO A 761 -29.67 -12.16 4.02
CA PRO A 761 -29.96 -11.07 4.96
C PRO A 761 -28.84 -10.01 4.96
N CYS A 762 -29.22 -8.75 5.20
CA CYS A 762 -28.27 -7.66 5.38
C CYS A 762 -27.76 -7.59 6.84
N HIS A 763 -26.48 -7.85 7.05
CA HIS A 763 -25.83 -7.65 8.36
C HIS A 763 -25.65 -6.16 8.61
N ARG A 764 -26.36 -5.64 9.62
CA ARG A 764 -26.33 -4.22 9.93
C ARG A 764 -25.07 -3.81 10.67
N CYS A 765 -24.58 -2.63 10.36
CA CYS A 765 -23.38 -2.06 10.96
C CYS A 765 -23.72 -0.73 11.66
N LEU A 766 -22.73 -0.08 12.29
CA LEU A 766 -22.88 1.17 13.03
C LEU A 766 -23.52 2.35 12.27
N VAL A 767 -23.76 2.26 10.97
CA VAL A 767 -24.45 3.31 10.19
C VAL A 767 -25.89 3.51 10.68
N ILE A 768 -26.60 2.46 11.09
CA ILE A 768 -27.99 2.59 11.63
C ILE A 768 -28.06 3.39 12.93
N CYS A 769 -26.93 3.51 13.64
CA CYS A 769 -26.83 4.33 14.84
C CYS A 769 -26.78 5.83 14.55
N ILE A 770 -26.59 6.24 13.29
CA ILE A 770 -26.49 7.65 12.90
C ILE A 770 -27.88 8.16 12.53
N ASP A 771 -28.31 9.21 13.21
CA ASP A 771 -29.52 9.96 12.87
C ASP A 771 -29.28 10.73 11.55
N GLN A 772 -30.09 10.47 10.54
CA GLN A 772 -29.90 11.05 9.21
C GLN A 772 -30.33 12.54 9.12
N GLN A 773 -30.99 13.07 10.16
CA GLN A 773 -31.40 14.49 10.24
C GLN A 773 -30.46 15.30 11.13
N THR A 774 -29.88 14.70 12.17
CA THR A 774 -29.06 15.42 13.16
C THR A 774 -27.59 15.01 13.15
N GLY A 775 -27.21 13.95 12.43
CA GLY A 775 -25.85 13.39 12.44
C GLY A 775 -25.45 12.75 13.78
N GLN A 776 -26.29 12.83 14.81
CA GLN A 776 -25.99 12.29 16.13
C GLN A 776 -25.97 10.76 16.15
N ARG A 777 -25.09 10.21 16.97
CA ARG A 777 -24.95 8.76 17.13
C ARG A 777 -25.69 8.27 18.36
N ASN A 778 -26.54 7.25 18.16
CA ASN A 778 -27.20 6.55 19.25
C ASN A 778 -27.00 5.03 19.10
N LYS A 779 -26.26 4.41 20.03
CA LYS A 779 -25.92 2.98 20.02
C LYS A 779 -27.13 2.07 20.26
N GLU A 780 -28.20 2.59 20.85
CA GLU A 780 -29.39 1.85 21.24
C GLU A 780 -30.06 1.13 20.08
N PHE A 781 -30.00 1.72 18.87
CA PHE A 781 -30.60 1.10 17.68
C PHE A 781 -29.97 -0.26 17.34
N LEU A 782 -28.64 -0.37 17.40
CA LEU A 782 -27.96 -1.64 17.12
C LEU A 782 -28.13 -2.63 18.28
N GLN A 783 -28.18 -2.14 19.52
CA GLN A 783 -28.42 -2.95 20.71
C GLN A 783 -29.85 -3.52 20.72
N SER A 784 -30.86 -2.70 20.44
CA SER A 784 -32.24 -3.13 20.33
C SER A 784 -32.40 -4.15 19.19
N LEU A 785 -31.79 -3.93 18.05
CA LEU A 785 -31.82 -4.88 16.94
C LEU A 785 -31.22 -6.24 17.33
N SER A 786 -30.09 -6.23 18.06
CA SER A 786 -29.47 -7.47 18.51
C SER A 786 -30.26 -8.23 19.57
N SER A 787 -31.17 -7.57 20.25
CA SER A 787 -32.03 -8.19 21.28
C SER A 787 -33.38 -8.70 20.74
N THR A 788 -33.83 -8.21 19.57
CA THR A 788 -35.14 -8.57 18.96
C THR A 788 -35.12 -9.80 18.09
N LYS A 789 -33.97 -10.24 17.58
CA LYS A 789 -33.89 -11.30 16.57
C LYS A 789 -32.67 -12.21 16.78
N ASP A 790 -32.88 -13.35 17.45
CA ASP A 790 -31.88 -14.44 17.62
C ASP A 790 -30.45 -13.97 17.93
N ARG A 791 -30.29 -12.84 18.60
CA ARG A 791 -29.00 -12.18 18.89
C ARG A 791 -28.17 -11.84 17.65
N LYS A 792 -28.77 -11.77 16.44
CA LYS A 792 -28.12 -11.40 15.21
C LYS A 792 -28.50 -9.97 14.83
N THR A 793 -27.57 -9.25 14.19
CA THR A 793 -27.79 -7.87 13.72
C THR A 793 -28.30 -7.82 12.28
N ASN A 794 -29.11 -8.81 11.86
CA ASN A 794 -29.66 -8.89 10.52
C ASN A 794 -30.95 -8.07 10.42
N PHE A 795 -31.07 -7.26 9.35
CA PHE A 795 -32.31 -6.53 9.08
C PHE A 795 -32.42 -6.18 7.60
N GLY A 796 -33.51 -6.64 6.93
CA GLY A 796 -33.73 -6.53 5.50
C GLY A 796 -32.87 -7.51 4.69
N ILE A 797 -33.19 -7.61 3.41
CA ILE A 797 -32.58 -8.57 2.48
C ILE A 797 -31.89 -7.87 1.31
N TYR A 798 -30.80 -8.45 0.84
CA TYR A 798 -30.10 -8.03 -0.36
C TYR A 798 -30.73 -8.65 -1.60
N LEU A 799 -30.86 -7.84 -2.67
CA LEU A 799 -31.42 -8.28 -3.95
C LEU A 799 -30.46 -7.98 -5.09
N MET A 800 -30.50 -8.84 -6.11
CA MET A 800 -29.81 -8.70 -7.39
C MET A 800 -30.82 -8.90 -8.54
N ASN A 801 -30.60 -8.23 -9.67
CA ASN A 801 -31.35 -8.49 -10.88
C ASN A 801 -31.23 -9.96 -11.29
N HIS A 802 -32.35 -10.60 -11.71
CA HIS A 802 -32.33 -12.01 -12.12
C HIS A 802 -31.57 -12.18 -13.46
N PRO A 803 -30.59 -13.09 -13.57
CA PRO A 803 -29.66 -13.17 -14.70
C PRO A 803 -30.30 -13.58 -16.03
N GLU A 804 -31.45 -14.31 -16.04
CA GLU A 804 -32.01 -14.93 -17.23
C GLU A 804 -32.99 -14.07 -18.03
N ARG A 805 -33.28 -12.84 -17.59
CA ARG A 805 -34.21 -11.96 -18.30
C ARG A 805 -33.54 -10.70 -18.78
N SER A 806 -33.11 -10.71 -20.03
CA SER A 806 -32.55 -9.58 -20.78
C SER A 806 -33.57 -8.44 -20.89
N PHE A 807 -33.15 -7.24 -20.48
CA PHE A 807 -33.95 -6.03 -20.52
C PHE A 807 -34.06 -5.51 -21.96
N SER A 808 -35.24 -5.68 -22.59
CA SER A 808 -35.56 -5.16 -23.93
C SER A 808 -36.44 -3.91 -23.94
N ILE A 809 -36.82 -3.36 -22.77
CA ILE A 809 -37.67 -2.16 -22.60
C ILE A 809 -37.18 -1.39 -21.35
N PRO A 810 -37.35 -0.06 -21.29
CA PRO A 810 -36.95 0.69 -20.09
C PRO A 810 -37.74 0.18 -18.87
N ASN A 811 -37.07 -0.61 -18.05
CA ASN A 811 -37.64 -1.20 -16.83
C ASN A 811 -37.62 -0.13 -15.73
N THR A 812 -38.81 0.23 -15.25
CA THR A 812 -38.98 1.23 -14.20
C THR A 812 -39.55 0.55 -12.96
N LEU A 813 -38.96 0.79 -11.82
CA LEU A 813 -39.50 0.43 -10.52
C LEU A 813 -40.39 1.58 -10.04
N SER A 814 -41.58 1.28 -9.56
CA SER A 814 -42.56 2.31 -9.15
C SER A 814 -43.14 1.99 -7.76
N VAL A 815 -43.42 3.03 -6.98
CA VAL A 815 -44.19 2.95 -5.74
C VAL A 815 -45.59 2.43 -6.08
N GLY A 816 -46.16 1.60 -5.21
CA GLY A 816 -47.47 0.91 -5.45
C GLY A 816 -47.34 -0.37 -6.26
N SER A 817 -46.17 -0.70 -6.86
CA SER A 817 -45.98 -1.96 -7.56
C SER A 817 -46.20 -3.14 -6.60
N GLN A 818 -46.96 -4.14 -7.09
CA GLN A 818 -47.18 -5.38 -6.35
C GLN A 818 -45.90 -6.21 -6.25
N VAL A 819 -45.66 -6.77 -5.09
CA VAL A 819 -44.53 -7.68 -4.79
C VAL A 819 -45.06 -9.11 -4.72
N LEU A 820 -44.52 -9.99 -5.55
CA LEU A 820 -44.87 -11.40 -5.59
C LEU A 820 -43.66 -12.24 -5.16
N PRO A 821 -43.60 -12.68 -3.88
CA PRO A 821 -42.49 -13.49 -3.40
C PRO A 821 -42.63 -14.98 -3.76
N VAL A 822 -41.48 -15.64 -3.90
CA VAL A 822 -41.35 -17.10 -3.93
C VAL A 822 -40.61 -17.51 -2.67
N GLU A 823 -41.20 -18.34 -1.84
CA GLU A 823 -40.61 -18.81 -0.58
C GLU A 823 -39.53 -19.86 -0.81
N LYS A 824 -38.56 -19.94 0.09
CA LYS A 824 -37.57 -20.99 0.10
C LYS A 824 -38.21 -22.34 0.34
N ASN A 825 -37.97 -23.32 -0.50
CA ASN A 825 -38.39 -24.72 -0.27
C ASN A 825 -37.64 -25.26 0.92
N ILE A 826 -38.36 -25.48 2.04
CA ILE A 826 -37.80 -26.19 3.20
C ILE A 826 -37.83 -27.68 2.85
N THR A 827 -36.75 -28.23 2.32
CA THR A 827 -36.55 -29.68 2.25
C THR A 827 -36.36 -30.16 3.68
N CYS A 828 -37.40 -30.79 4.25
CA CYS A 828 -37.29 -31.60 5.47
C CYS A 828 -36.32 -32.76 5.16
N SER A 829 -35.12 -32.70 5.67
CA SER A 829 -34.22 -33.88 5.69
C SER A 829 -34.77 -34.85 6.74
N TRP A 830 -35.54 -35.84 6.28
CA TRP A 830 -35.81 -37.05 7.06
C TRP A 830 -34.51 -37.89 7.04
N SER A 831 -33.88 -38.08 8.18
CA SER A 831 -32.93 -39.12 8.45
C SER A 831 -33.67 -40.46 8.56
N PRO A 832 -33.32 -41.52 7.82
CA PRO A 832 -33.84 -42.85 8.10
C PRO A 832 -33.17 -43.38 9.37
N GLU A 833 -33.98 -43.69 10.39
CA GLU A 833 -33.53 -44.50 11.51
C GLU A 833 -33.07 -45.85 11.04
N GLU A 834 -31.86 -46.25 11.42
CA GLU A 834 -31.33 -47.59 11.30
C GLU A 834 -32.21 -48.57 12.10
N GLN A 835 -32.94 -49.41 11.40
CA GLN A 835 -33.43 -50.64 12.01
C GLN A 835 -32.32 -51.66 12.05
N THR A 836 -31.74 -51.84 13.22
CA THR A 836 -30.98 -53.03 13.65
C THR A 836 -31.91 -54.18 13.85
N THR A 837 -31.80 -55.22 13.02
CA THR A 837 -32.30 -56.54 13.35
C THR A 837 -31.20 -57.59 13.07
N GLY A 838 -30.89 -58.41 14.12
CA GLY A 838 -30.35 -59.75 14.05
C GLY A 838 -28.85 -59.82 14.12
#